data_ef56ea4596f6039b7133876b89e8d9da
#
_entry.id   ef56ea4596f6039b7133876b89e8d9da
#
_cell.length_a   1.000
_cell.length_b   1.000
_cell.length_c   1.000
_cell.angle_alpha   90.00
_cell.angle_beta   90.00
_cell.angle_gamma   90.00
#
_symmetry.space_group_name_H-M   'P 1'
#
loop_
_entity.id
_entity.type
_entity.pdbx_description
1 polymer ?
#
loop_
_entity_poly.entity_id
_entity_poly.type
_entity_poly.pdbx_seq_one_letter_code
_entity_poly.pdbx_strand_id
1 'polypeptide(L)'
;MPAQICPVHQTVTTLGEMINAGQLKTPRNRWTVEEIRTLFNDIAWGNAGAEHLPAVEAKLQQLKSECADDACREVADFIESAVSQNREVFTSHIDTHNCPTGECVKLAPAPCQMTCPAGLDIPTYVTLIGLGRDAEAIDVIRKDCPFPWVCGLVCTRPCEFMCVRGRIDTSIAIKNLKGFAAERAMSEGSYRNPSTEPAKNKKVGVIGAGPAGLSAAYYLALKGYGVRIIEQHPVAGGMLLLGIPRYRLPREIIDREVEMLRNLGVEFSFDTRFGTDITFDQLKAEGFAAFFFAIGAHLSFQLNIPGEKDFPQVIEAVDFLRQVALGDRQPPGKKVIVIGGGNVAIDAARTCLRLGCESVVLAYRRTRAEMPADIEEIEQAEEEGARFEFLNIPVEIVGSQGRLEGLKCLRAKLVSIEGQDRKFPKAIDGSDFVIKADVVIPAIGQQVDAASLESVAGLDWTRRKTIQINTVTTETGVAGIFAAGDAATGPATVIEAIGGGKRAAESIHRYLSGIPQPKMPTVPSRRGRIEWLEVPATTKMTLKRPDMPLLNIDRRRTTFQQVELGYSENMAREEARRCLRCDICLRCGKCVEICRDKMGVNALQMGYFDFDHPVATDYRVTEERCILCGACATNCPTGAMKMEDRDDERVLSLCGTILNRKKLLHCEMCGTVLGPARYLDFVKSRTRAVARVADDRNLCETCARRSTAKTSAEDAPV
;
A
#
# COMPACT_ATOMS: atom_id res chain seq x y z
N MET A 1 16.08 21.16 5.98
CA MET A 1 17.13 20.35 6.60
C MET A 1 16.83 18.90 6.25
N PRO A 2 17.79 18.08 5.77
CA PRO A 2 17.52 16.66 5.55
C PRO A 2 17.11 16.05 6.89
N ALA A 3 16.05 15.24 6.87
CA ALA A 3 15.61 14.49 8.05
C ALA A 3 16.82 13.66 8.55
N GLN A 4 17.20 13.81 9.80
CA GLN A 4 18.21 12.96 10.43
C GLN A 4 17.66 11.54 10.41
N ILE A 5 18.31 10.65 9.64
CA ILE A 5 17.96 9.24 9.58
C ILE A 5 18.38 8.62 10.92
N CYS A 6 17.55 7.73 11.48
CA CYS A 6 17.90 7.00 12.71
C CYS A 6 19.27 6.31 12.53
N PRO A 7 20.26 6.54 13.43
CA PRO A 7 21.59 5.98 13.30
C PRO A 7 21.63 4.46 13.18
N VAL A 8 20.71 3.74 13.85
CA VAL A 8 20.62 2.27 13.81
C VAL A 8 20.21 1.79 12.42
N HIS A 9 19.11 2.34 11.87
CA HIS A 9 18.67 2.01 10.52
C HIS A 9 19.66 2.47 9.45
N GLN A 10 20.30 3.61 9.63
CA GLN A 10 21.35 4.08 8.73
C GLN A 10 22.50 3.09 8.66
N THR A 11 22.95 2.58 9.82
CA THR A 11 24.01 1.57 9.88
C THR A 11 23.62 0.30 9.12
N VAL A 12 22.43 -0.24 9.35
CA VAL A 12 21.94 -1.45 8.64
C VAL A 12 21.89 -1.22 7.13
N THR A 13 21.40 -0.06 6.70
CA THR A 13 21.25 0.28 5.28
C THR A 13 22.61 0.44 4.60
N THR A 14 23.51 1.22 5.19
CA THR A 14 24.84 1.48 4.62
C THR A 14 25.66 0.19 4.55
N LEU A 15 25.60 -0.70 5.55
CA LEU A 15 26.25 -2.00 5.48
C LEU A 15 25.71 -2.85 4.32
N GLY A 16 24.39 -2.85 4.10
CA GLY A 16 23.78 -3.51 2.94
C GLY A 16 24.27 -2.95 1.60
N GLU A 17 24.43 -1.64 1.50
CA GLU A 17 24.99 -0.97 0.30
C GLU A 17 26.45 -1.37 0.07
N MET A 18 27.29 -1.36 1.11
CA MET A 18 28.71 -1.76 1.02
C MET A 18 28.88 -3.22 0.60
N ILE A 19 28.07 -4.14 1.13
CA ILE A 19 28.04 -5.54 0.73
C ILE A 19 27.66 -5.68 -0.76
N ASN A 20 26.63 -4.97 -1.20
CA ASN A 20 26.14 -5.04 -2.57
C ASN A 20 27.07 -4.35 -3.58
N ALA A 21 27.81 -3.34 -3.14
CA ALA A 21 28.85 -2.67 -3.97
C ALA A 21 30.09 -3.55 -4.22
N GLY A 22 30.15 -4.74 -3.59
CA GLY A 22 31.27 -5.67 -3.78
C GLY A 22 32.56 -5.23 -3.08
N GLN A 23 32.47 -4.40 -2.04
CA GLN A 23 33.63 -3.95 -1.26
C GLN A 23 34.29 -5.11 -0.46
N LEU A 24 33.56 -6.19 -0.24
CA LEU A 24 34.04 -7.37 0.49
C LEU A 24 34.36 -8.50 -0.52
N LYS A 25 35.63 -8.65 -0.86
CA LYS A 25 36.10 -9.60 -1.87
C LYS A 25 36.12 -11.04 -1.42
N THR A 26 36.32 -11.29 -0.10
CA THR A 26 36.36 -12.67 0.43
C THR A 26 34.98 -13.08 0.94
N PRO A 27 34.53 -14.33 0.65
CA PRO A 27 33.25 -14.84 1.16
C PRO A 27 33.16 -14.79 2.69
N ARG A 28 34.27 -15.00 3.39
CA ARG A 28 34.33 -14.98 4.85
C ARG A 28 34.05 -13.59 5.43
N ASN A 29 34.71 -12.55 4.90
CA ASN A 29 34.49 -11.17 5.35
C ASN A 29 33.06 -10.72 5.04
N ARG A 30 32.53 -11.09 3.88
CA ARG A 30 31.13 -10.82 3.52
C ARG A 30 30.17 -11.47 4.51
N TRP A 31 30.41 -12.73 4.89
CA TRP A 31 29.62 -13.43 5.88
C TRP A 31 29.66 -12.74 7.24
N THR A 32 30.84 -12.38 7.75
CA THR A 32 31.01 -11.68 9.03
C THR A 32 30.27 -10.34 9.05
N VAL A 33 30.30 -9.57 7.95
CA VAL A 33 29.59 -8.29 7.87
C VAL A 33 28.08 -8.50 7.77
N GLU A 34 27.60 -9.55 7.11
CA GLU A 34 26.15 -9.91 7.10
C GLU A 34 25.67 -10.31 8.49
N GLU A 35 26.49 -11.04 9.28
CA GLU A 35 26.15 -11.36 10.67
C GLU A 35 26.09 -10.07 11.53
N ILE A 36 27.04 -9.15 11.37
CA ILE A 36 27.02 -7.84 12.06
C ILE A 36 25.78 -7.06 11.65
N ARG A 37 25.45 -7.03 10.37
CA ARG A 37 24.24 -6.37 9.86
C ARG A 37 22.96 -6.97 10.46
N THR A 38 22.92 -8.29 10.62
CA THR A 38 21.80 -8.99 11.26
C THR A 38 21.66 -8.57 12.73
N LEU A 39 22.74 -8.51 13.49
CA LEU A 39 22.73 -8.04 14.89
C LEU A 39 22.23 -6.59 14.99
N PHE A 40 22.66 -5.70 14.10
CA PHE A 40 22.14 -4.32 14.06
C PHE A 40 20.65 -4.27 13.67
N ASN A 41 20.23 -5.17 12.80
CA ASN A 41 18.82 -5.27 12.42
C ASN A 41 17.95 -5.73 13.61
N ASP A 42 18.42 -6.67 14.40
CA ASP A 42 17.74 -7.11 15.63
C ASP A 42 17.64 -5.96 16.65
N ILE A 43 18.71 -5.16 16.80
CA ILE A 43 18.67 -3.93 17.61
C ILE A 43 17.63 -2.95 17.05
N ALA A 44 17.61 -2.73 15.73
CA ALA A 44 16.68 -1.82 15.08
C ALA A 44 15.20 -2.19 15.31
N TRP A 45 14.91 -3.49 15.34
CA TRP A 45 13.55 -4.01 15.49
C TRP A 45 13.16 -4.37 16.93
N GLY A 46 14.05 -4.11 17.91
CA GLY A 46 13.79 -4.37 19.33
C GLY A 46 13.82 -5.85 19.72
N ASN A 47 14.45 -6.70 18.91
CA ASN A 47 14.63 -8.11 19.17
C ASN A 47 15.95 -8.41 19.91
N ALA A 48 16.76 -7.38 20.23
CA ALA A 48 18.08 -7.52 20.79
C ALA A 48 18.06 -7.54 22.32
N GLY A 49 18.94 -8.37 22.91
CA GLY A 49 19.31 -8.36 24.31
C GLY A 49 20.69 -7.75 24.57
N ALA A 50 21.09 -7.71 25.83
CA ALA A 50 22.37 -7.10 26.26
C ALA A 50 23.63 -7.70 25.59
N GLU A 51 23.53 -8.92 25.06
CA GLU A 51 24.59 -9.64 24.35
C GLU A 51 24.88 -9.14 22.94
N HIS A 52 23.94 -8.41 22.29
CA HIS A 52 24.04 -8.04 20.87
C HIS A 52 25.16 -7.05 20.59
N LEU A 53 25.30 -6.00 21.40
CA LEU A 53 26.36 -5.02 21.18
C LEU A 53 27.76 -5.58 21.42
N PRO A 54 28.01 -6.37 22.50
CA PRO A 54 29.25 -7.12 22.65
C PRO A 54 29.53 -8.09 21.50
N ALA A 55 28.50 -8.74 20.94
CA ALA A 55 28.64 -9.64 19.79
C ALA A 55 29.05 -8.88 18.51
N VAL A 56 28.50 -7.68 18.28
CA VAL A 56 28.93 -6.79 17.18
C VAL A 56 30.41 -6.43 17.36
N GLU A 57 30.83 -6.02 18.55
CA GLU A 57 32.20 -5.64 18.84
C GLU A 57 33.19 -6.81 18.65
N ALA A 58 32.82 -8.01 19.10
CA ALA A 58 33.64 -9.20 18.90
C ALA A 58 33.81 -9.56 17.42
N LYS A 59 32.72 -9.53 16.64
CA LYS A 59 32.79 -9.77 15.20
C LYS A 59 33.53 -8.66 14.44
N LEU A 60 33.47 -7.44 14.89
CA LEU A 60 34.25 -6.34 14.35
C LEU A 60 35.75 -6.57 14.56
N GLN A 61 36.18 -7.03 15.74
CA GLN A 61 37.58 -7.37 16.00
C GLN A 61 38.03 -8.51 15.10
N GLN A 62 37.20 -9.54 14.92
CA GLN A 62 37.47 -10.62 13.97
C GLN A 62 37.65 -10.08 12.56
N LEU A 63 36.71 -9.24 12.06
CA LEU A 63 36.78 -8.64 10.73
C LEU A 63 38.09 -7.85 10.55
N LYS A 64 38.45 -7.01 11.51
CA LYS A 64 39.71 -6.22 11.46
C LYS A 64 40.95 -7.09 11.36
N SER A 65 40.98 -8.24 12.06
CA SER A 65 42.10 -9.17 11.98
C SER A 65 42.20 -9.91 10.65
N GLU A 66 41.10 -10.02 9.91
CA GLU A 66 40.99 -10.77 8.64
C GLU A 66 40.99 -9.84 7.41
N CYS A 67 40.88 -8.53 7.56
CA CYS A 67 40.90 -7.57 6.47
C CYS A 67 42.26 -7.49 5.79
N ALA A 68 42.35 -7.95 4.53
CA ALA A 68 43.57 -7.92 3.73
C ALA A 68 43.68 -6.70 2.81
N ASP A 69 42.58 -6.01 2.51
CA ASP A 69 42.53 -4.87 1.58
C ASP A 69 41.85 -3.65 2.20
N ASP A 70 42.05 -2.47 1.55
CA ASP A 70 41.58 -1.18 2.04
C ASP A 70 40.03 -1.10 2.04
N ALA A 71 39.35 -1.72 1.09
CA ALA A 71 37.90 -1.72 1.04
C ALA A 71 37.27 -2.46 2.23
N CYS A 72 37.87 -3.58 2.65
CA CYS A 72 37.43 -4.30 3.87
C CYS A 72 37.70 -3.43 5.12
N ARG A 73 38.85 -2.75 5.17
CA ARG A 73 39.19 -1.85 6.30
C ARG A 73 38.20 -0.70 6.39
N GLU A 74 37.80 -0.09 5.26
CA GLU A 74 36.79 0.96 5.19
C GLU A 74 35.45 0.51 5.80
N VAL A 75 35.00 -0.73 5.49
CA VAL A 75 33.79 -1.31 6.10
C VAL A 75 33.96 -1.50 7.61
N ALA A 76 35.11 -1.99 8.06
CA ALA A 76 35.37 -2.17 9.49
C ALA A 76 35.42 -0.83 10.25
N ASP A 77 36.04 0.18 9.67
CA ASP A 77 36.10 1.54 10.23
C ASP A 77 34.72 2.21 10.28
N PHE A 78 33.89 1.96 9.26
CA PHE A 78 32.50 2.41 9.28
C PHE A 78 31.72 1.78 10.45
N ILE A 79 31.83 0.47 10.67
CA ILE A 79 31.15 -0.23 11.78
C ILE A 79 31.63 0.32 13.12
N GLU A 80 32.94 0.51 13.30
CA GLU A 80 33.51 1.07 14.53
C GLU A 80 33.02 2.47 14.82
N SER A 81 33.03 3.32 13.78
CA SER A 81 32.53 4.70 13.87
C SER A 81 31.03 4.73 14.21
N ALA A 82 30.23 3.88 13.57
CA ALA A 82 28.80 3.78 13.84
C ALA A 82 28.52 3.42 15.31
N VAL A 83 29.21 2.40 15.84
CA VAL A 83 29.06 1.98 17.23
C VAL A 83 29.53 3.06 18.20
N SER A 84 30.73 3.62 18.01
CA SER A 84 31.33 4.58 18.94
C SER A 84 30.54 5.88 19.01
N GLN A 85 30.09 6.41 17.86
CA GLN A 85 29.36 7.68 17.78
C GLN A 85 27.91 7.57 18.27
N ASN A 86 27.31 6.40 18.21
CA ASN A 86 25.89 6.20 18.50
C ASN A 86 25.64 5.17 19.61
N ARG A 87 26.64 4.91 20.45
CA ARG A 87 26.58 3.88 21.51
C ARG A 87 25.36 4.05 22.41
N GLU A 88 25.08 5.28 22.83
CA GLU A 88 23.92 5.59 23.67
C GLU A 88 22.60 5.22 22.98
N VAL A 89 22.47 5.47 21.66
CA VAL A 89 21.30 5.13 20.89
C VAL A 89 21.12 3.62 20.81
N PHE A 90 22.19 2.86 20.52
CA PHE A 90 22.15 1.42 20.47
C PHE A 90 21.80 0.80 21.84
N THR A 91 22.45 1.26 22.91
CA THR A 91 22.19 0.79 24.28
C THR A 91 20.73 1.08 24.68
N SER A 92 20.23 2.27 24.38
CA SER A 92 18.86 2.63 24.69
C SER A 92 17.83 1.79 23.93
N HIS A 93 18.10 1.41 22.69
CA HIS A 93 17.28 0.47 21.95
C HIS A 93 17.26 -0.93 22.58
N ILE A 94 18.40 -1.40 23.05
CA ILE A 94 18.54 -2.71 23.70
C ILE A 94 17.84 -2.73 25.07
N ASP A 95 18.15 -1.75 25.91
CA ASP A 95 17.76 -1.76 27.33
C ASP A 95 16.31 -1.32 27.56
N THR A 96 15.86 -0.34 26.80
CA THR A 96 14.59 0.33 27.09
C THR A 96 13.61 0.28 25.92
N HIS A 97 14.03 -0.20 24.75
CA HIS A 97 13.29 -0.09 23.48
C HIS A 97 12.83 1.34 23.18
N ASN A 98 13.54 2.33 23.73
CA ASN A 98 13.23 3.75 23.61
C ASN A 98 14.28 4.41 22.72
N CYS A 99 13.86 5.20 21.74
CA CYS A 99 14.79 5.91 20.87
C CYS A 99 15.05 7.31 21.42
N PRO A 100 16.28 7.63 21.90
CA PRO A 100 16.60 8.96 22.42
C PRO A 100 16.40 10.06 21.38
N THR A 101 16.56 9.73 20.09
CA THR A 101 16.37 10.68 18.99
C THR A 101 14.91 10.87 18.58
N GLY A 102 14.00 9.97 18.99
CA GLY A 102 12.61 9.96 18.58
C GLY A 102 12.37 9.69 17.09
N GLU A 103 13.42 9.40 16.31
CA GLU A 103 13.32 9.25 14.85
C GLU A 103 12.60 7.96 14.43
N CYS A 104 12.69 6.89 15.22
CA CYS A 104 11.99 5.63 14.92
C CYS A 104 10.46 5.80 14.82
N VAL A 105 9.90 6.71 15.60
CA VAL A 105 8.46 7.05 15.55
C VAL A 105 8.08 7.66 14.21
N LYS A 106 9.03 8.31 13.52
CA LYS A 106 8.83 8.90 12.19
C LYS A 106 9.04 7.91 11.07
N LEU A 107 9.77 6.80 11.31
CA LEU A 107 10.25 5.87 10.29
C LEU A 107 9.45 4.56 10.18
N ALA A 108 8.42 4.34 11.00
CA ALA A 108 7.61 3.13 10.92
C ALA A 108 6.25 3.41 10.25
N PRO A 109 6.19 3.44 8.91
CA PRO A 109 4.92 3.56 8.22
C PRO A 109 4.08 2.30 8.47
N ALA A 110 2.74 2.45 8.43
CA ALA A 110 1.85 1.31 8.57
C ALA A 110 2.07 0.28 7.45
N PRO A 111 1.84 -1.03 7.70
CA PRO A 111 1.98 -2.06 6.67
C PRO A 111 1.17 -1.76 5.40
N CYS A 112 -0.04 -1.21 5.53
CA CYS A 112 -0.86 -0.79 4.40
C CYS A 112 -0.21 0.35 3.57
N GLN A 113 0.51 1.27 4.21
CA GLN A 113 1.25 2.34 3.55
C GLN A 113 2.49 1.79 2.82
N MET A 114 3.24 0.91 3.48
CA MET A 114 4.44 0.27 2.90
C MET A 114 4.12 -0.56 1.66
N THR A 115 2.99 -1.24 1.65
CA THR A 115 2.58 -2.09 0.53
C THR A 115 1.98 -1.29 -0.63
N CYS A 116 1.56 -0.05 -0.39
CA CYS A 116 1.01 0.78 -1.46
C CYS A 116 2.13 1.24 -2.42
N PRO A 117 2.09 0.91 -3.72
CA PRO A 117 3.12 1.31 -4.68
C PRO A 117 3.30 2.83 -4.82
N ALA A 118 2.26 3.61 -4.50
CA ALA A 118 2.30 5.07 -4.48
C ALA A 118 2.69 5.65 -3.10
N GLY A 119 2.74 4.81 -2.04
CA GLY A 119 3.12 5.22 -0.69
C GLY A 119 2.09 6.08 0.04
N LEU A 120 0.78 5.89 -0.23
CA LEU A 120 -0.30 6.69 0.36
C LEU A 120 -0.29 6.65 1.89
N ASP A 121 -0.49 7.80 2.52
CA ASP A 121 -0.69 7.90 3.97
C ASP A 121 -2.11 7.47 4.36
N ILE A 122 -2.32 6.14 4.29
CA ILE A 122 -3.62 5.49 4.49
C ILE A 122 -4.19 5.75 5.90
N PRO A 123 -3.42 5.55 7.00
CA PRO A 123 -3.98 5.75 8.33
C PRO A 123 -4.49 7.17 8.56
N THR A 124 -3.83 8.15 7.97
CA THR A 124 -4.19 9.56 8.08
C THR A 124 -5.53 9.85 7.40
N TYR A 125 -5.68 9.52 6.11
CA TYR A 125 -6.94 9.84 5.44
C TYR A 125 -8.13 9.01 5.96
N VAL A 126 -7.90 7.76 6.37
CA VAL A 126 -8.94 6.93 7.02
C VAL A 126 -9.41 7.60 8.32
N THR A 127 -8.49 8.12 9.13
CA THR A 127 -8.87 8.86 10.35
C THR A 127 -9.66 10.12 10.04
N LEU A 128 -9.23 10.90 9.04
CA LEU A 128 -9.93 12.12 8.63
C LEU A 128 -11.35 11.83 8.14
N ILE A 129 -11.55 10.75 7.37
CA ILE A 129 -12.89 10.26 7.00
C ILE A 129 -13.70 9.94 8.26
N GLY A 130 -13.13 9.22 9.22
CA GLY A 130 -13.81 8.91 10.48
C GLY A 130 -14.23 10.15 11.29
N LEU A 131 -13.49 11.25 11.17
CA LEU A 131 -13.76 12.54 11.80
C LEU A 131 -14.72 13.45 11.00
N GLY A 132 -15.15 13.06 9.80
CA GLY A 132 -15.97 13.88 8.93
C GLY A 132 -15.21 14.95 8.16
N ARG A 133 -13.88 14.87 8.09
CA ARG A 133 -12.98 15.84 7.44
C ARG A 133 -12.58 15.36 6.04
N ASP A 134 -13.57 15.12 5.18
CA ASP A 134 -13.40 14.43 3.89
C ASP A 134 -12.56 15.25 2.90
N ALA A 135 -12.68 16.58 2.89
CA ALA A 135 -11.84 17.45 2.07
C ALA A 135 -10.36 17.34 2.41
N GLU A 136 -10.02 17.30 3.70
CA GLU A 136 -8.64 17.14 4.13
C GLU A 136 -8.13 15.72 3.85
N ALA A 137 -9.01 14.71 3.89
CA ALA A 137 -8.64 13.36 3.48
C ALA A 137 -8.21 13.30 2.02
N ILE A 138 -8.91 14.01 1.13
CA ILE A 138 -8.52 14.15 -0.29
C ILE A 138 -7.18 14.86 -0.45
N ASP A 139 -6.92 15.92 0.29
CA ASP A 139 -5.64 16.62 0.25
C ASP A 139 -4.48 15.69 0.65
N VAL A 140 -4.69 14.82 1.65
CA VAL A 140 -3.71 13.80 2.04
C VAL A 140 -3.51 12.78 0.93
N ILE A 141 -4.58 12.24 0.36
CA ILE A 141 -4.50 11.22 -0.71
C ILE A 141 -3.78 11.78 -1.94
N ARG A 142 -4.09 13.00 -2.37
CA ARG A 142 -3.56 13.61 -3.60
C ARG A 142 -2.07 13.95 -3.53
N LYS A 143 -1.47 13.98 -2.35
CA LYS A 143 0.00 14.07 -2.22
C LYS A 143 0.72 12.87 -2.86
N ASP A 144 0.09 11.71 -2.89
CA ASP A 144 0.69 10.46 -3.36
C ASP A 144 -0.09 9.78 -4.50
N CYS A 145 -1.35 10.13 -4.70
CA CYS A 145 -2.21 9.58 -5.74
C CYS A 145 -3.06 10.71 -6.33
N PRO A 146 -2.77 11.18 -7.56
CA PRO A 146 -3.51 12.28 -8.19
C PRO A 146 -4.93 11.89 -8.61
N PHE A 147 -5.23 10.58 -8.70
CA PHE A 147 -6.49 10.01 -9.19
C PHE A 147 -7.19 9.18 -8.12
N PRO A 148 -7.62 9.78 -7.00
CA PRO A 148 -8.24 9.06 -5.89
C PRO A 148 -9.57 8.40 -6.26
N TRP A 149 -10.38 9.01 -7.13
CA TRP A 149 -11.67 8.44 -7.51
C TRP A 149 -11.51 7.23 -8.44
N VAL A 150 -10.67 7.34 -9.49
CA VAL A 150 -10.28 6.18 -10.31
C VAL A 150 -9.77 5.04 -9.44
N CYS A 151 -8.79 5.31 -8.58
CA CYS A 151 -8.27 4.29 -7.67
C CYS A 151 -9.28 3.80 -6.63
N GLY A 152 -10.30 4.58 -6.30
CA GLY A 152 -11.41 4.18 -5.42
C GLY A 152 -12.30 3.10 -6.03
N LEU A 153 -12.33 3.02 -7.37
CA LEU A 153 -13.14 2.03 -8.10
C LEU A 153 -12.34 0.82 -8.56
N VAL A 154 -11.11 1.02 -9.10
CA VAL A 154 -10.42 -0.06 -9.84
C VAL A 154 -9.09 -0.51 -9.24
N CYS A 155 -8.68 0.02 -8.08
CA CYS A 155 -7.45 -0.42 -7.43
C CYS A 155 -7.56 -1.87 -6.96
N THR A 156 -6.53 -2.67 -7.24
CA THR A 156 -6.40 -4.06 -6.76
C THR A 156 -6.09 -4.18 -5.27
N ARG A 157 -6.03 -3.04 -4.55
CA ARG A 157 -5.94 -2.93 -3.08
C ARG A 157 -4.86 -3.77 -2.38
N PRO A 158 -3.60 -3.76 -2.83
CA PRO A 158 -2.53 -4.51 -2.15
C PRO A 158 -2.37 -4.12 -0.67
N CYS A 159 -2.73 -2.88 -0.31
CA CYS A 159 -2.74 -2.39 1.06
C CYS A 159 -3.74 -3.12 1.98
N GLU A 160 -4.86 -3.62 1.46
CA GLU A 160 -5.86 -4.36 2.24
C GLU A 160 -5.36 -5.76 2.59
N PHE A 161 -4.58 -6.43 1.71
CA PHE A 161 -3.95 -7.72 2.01
C PHE A 161 -2.97 -7.66 3.18
N MET A 162 -2.27 -6.52 3.35
CA MET A 162 -1.31 -6.31 4.44
C MET A 162 -1.90 -5.59 5.64
N CYS A 163 -3.21 -5.32 5.63
CA CYS A 163 -3.88 -4.67 6.74
C CYS A 163 -3.90 -5.58 7.98
N VAL A 164 -3.34 -5.08 9.09
CA VAL A 164 -3.28 -5.82 10.36
C VAL A 164 -4.67 -6.21 10.87
N ARG A 165 -5.69 -5.40 10.58
CA ARG A 165 -7.07 -5.70 10.94
C ARG A 165 -7.54 -7.02 10.31
N GLY A 166 -7.08 -7.36 9.10
CA GLY A 166 -7.39 -8.62 8.42
C GLY A 166 -6.90 -9.88 9.17
N ARG A 167 -5.98 -9.72 10.14
CA ARG A 167 -5.54 -10.81 11.01
C ARG A 167 -6.48 -11.02 12.21
N ILE A 168 -7.38 -10.09 12.47
CA ILE A 168 -8.34 -10.14 13.59
C ILE A 168 -9.71 -10.60 13.08
N ASP A 169 -10.20 -9.95 12.03
CA ASP A 169 -11.48 -10.24 11.37
C ASP A 169 -11.38 -10.01 9.86
N THR A 170 -11.68 -8.82 9.38
CA THR A 170 -11.60 -8.41 7.96
C THR A 170 -10.81 -7.13 7.82
N SER A 171 -9.97 -7.03 6.77
CA SER A 171 -9.19 -5.82 6.48
C SER A 171 -10.09 -4.59 6.34
N ILE A 172 -9.51 -3.41 6.57
CA ILE A 172 -10.21 -2.14 6.30
C ILE A 172 -10.47 -2.00 4.79
N ALA A 173 -11.66 -1.58 4.42
CA ALA A 173 -12.08 -1.31 3.04
C ALA A 173 -11.43 0.00 2.50
N ILE A 174 -10.11 -0.02 2.38
CA ILE A 174 -9.27 1.14 2.08
C ILE A 174 -9.61 1.72 0.70
N LYS A 175 -9.85 0.85 -0.30
CA LYS A 175 -10.28 1.24 -1.65
C LYS A 175 -11.59 2.03 -1.59
N ASN A 176 -12.58 1.49 -0.90
CA ASN A 176 -13.92 2.05 -0.84
C ASN A 176 -13.97 3.37 -0.07
N LEU A 177 -13.22 3.47 1.04
CA LEU A 177 -13.08 4.73 1.79
C LEU A 177 -12.45 5.85 0.94
N LYS A 178 -11.45 5.52 0.11
CA LYS A 178 -10.83 6.47 -0.81
C LYS A 178 -11.83 6.93 -1.88
N GLY A 179 -12.59 6.00 -2.45
CA GLY A 179 -13.67 6.30 -3.41
C GLY A 179 -14.73 7.22 -2.80
N PHE A 180 -15.21 6.91 -1.61
CA PHE A 180 -16.16 7.73 -0.87
C PHE A 180 -15.66 9.18 -0.69
N ALA A 181 -14.43 9.35 -0.20
CA ALA A 181 -13.88 10.67 0.03
C ALA A 181 -13.73 11.47 -1.28
N ALA A 182 -13.33 10.80 -2.38
CA ALA A 182 -13.19 11.45 -3.68
C ALA A 182 -14.55 11.89 -4.28
N GLU A 183 -15.54 11.00 -4.24
CA GLU A 183 -16.89 11.30 -4.72
C GLU A 183 -17.51 12.44 -3.92
N ARG A 184 -17.39 12.42 -2.60
CA ARG A 184 -17.92 13.46 -1.73
C ARG A 184 -17.24 14.81 -1.98
N ALA A 185 -15.91 14.84 -2.00
CA ALA A 185 -15.16 16.08 -2.26
C ALA A 185 -15.49 16.67 -3.64
N MET A 186 -15.71 15.81 -4.64
CA MET A 186 -16.10 16.25 -5.99
C MET A 186 -17.52 16.82 -6.00
N SER A 187 -18.47 16.19 -5.31
CA SER A 187 -19.86 16.65 -5.24
C SER A 187 -20.01 17.96 -4.43
N GLU A 188 -19.19 18.16 -3.41
CA GLU A 188 -19.17 19.34 -2.56
C GLU A 188 -18.31 20.49 -3.12
N GLY A 189 -17.61 20.29 -4.25
CA GLY A 189 -16.72 21.28 -4.84
C GLY A 189 -15.45 21.56 -4.05
N SER A 190 -15.10 20.67 -3.11
CA SER A 190 -13.86 20.75 -2.31
C SER A 190 -12.67 20.04 -2.96
N TYR A 191 -12.87 19.34 -4.08
CA TYR A 191 -11.82 18.66 -4.84
C TYR A 191 -11.02 19.68 -5.67
N ARG A 192 -9.96 20.23 -5.08
CA ARG A 192 -9.16 21.32 -5.67
C ARG A 192 -7.72 20.88 -5.92
N ASN A 193 -7.08 21.47 -6.94
CA ASN A 193 -5.65 21.28 -7.13
C ASN A 193 -4.84 21.95 -6.02
N PRO A 194 -3.75 21.32 -5.58
CA PRO A 194 -2.75 21.98 -4.74
C PRO A 194 -2.13 23.17 -5.47
N SER A 195 -1.52 24.09 -4.70
CA SER A 195 -0.74 25.19 -5.28
C SER A 195 0.49 24.65 -6.03
N THR A 196 0.80 25.28 -7.16
CA THR A 196 2.01 24.97 -7.94
C THR A 196 3.21 25.75 -7.44
N GLU A 197 4.40 25.19 -7.60
CA GLU A 197 5.65 25.94 -7.45
C GLU A 197 5.79 27.00 -8.56
N PRO A 198 6.61 28.03 -8.38
CA PRO A 198 6.87 29.01 -9.45
C PRO A 198 7.33 28.36 -10.76
N ALA A 199 6.91 28.91 -11.88
CA ALA A 199 7.22 28.39 -13.19
C ALA A 199 8.75 28.23 -13.40
N LYS A 200 9.16 27.05 -13.85
CA LYS A 200 10.53 26.73 -14.23
C LYS A 200 10.59 26.71 -15.75
N ASN A 201 11.38 27.58 -16.38
CA ASN A 201 11.48 27.70 -17.84
C ASN A 201 12.09 26.43 -18.50
N LYS A 202 11.55 25.26 -18.17
CA LYS A 202 11.94 23.95 -18.71
C LYS A 202 10.69 23.14 -19.02
N LYS A 203 10.74 22.44 -20.16
CA LYS A 203 9.62 21.63 -20.66
C LYS A 203 9.94 20.14 -20.57
N VAL A 204 8.93 19.34 -20.27
CA VAL A 204 8.99 17.88 -20.21
C VAL A 204 7.96 17.28 -21.16
N GLY A 205 8.42 16.40 -22.05
CA GLY A 205 7.56 15.62 -22.93
C GLY A 205 7.16 14.30 -22.26
N VAL A 206 5.86 14.03 -22.19
CA VAL A 206 5.32 12.77 -21.67
C VAL A 206 4.68 12.01 -22.83
N ILE A 207 5.13 10.80 -23.08
CA ILE A 207 4.65 9.97 -24.19
C ILE A 207 3.70 8.90 -23.65
N GLY A 208 2.40 9.11 -23.90
CA GLY A 208 1.28 8.30 -23.42
C GLY A 208 0.49 8.95 -22.29
N ALA A 209 -0.84 9.06 -22.48
CA ALA A 209 -1.80 9.61 -21.53
C ALA A 209 -2.45 8.53 -20.64
N GLY A 210 -1.75 7.43 -20.36
CA GLY A 210 -2.15 6.41 -19.40
C GLY A 210 -1.88 6.84 -17.94
N PRO A 211 -2.23 6.01 -16.94
CA PRO A 211 -2.11 6.38 -15.52
C PRO A 211 -0.69 6.77 -15.08
N ALA A 212 0.35 6.18 -15.67
CA ALA A 212 1.75 6.56 -15.39
C ALA A 212 2.07 7.96 -15.95
N GLY A 213 1.71 8.22 -17.23
CA GLY A 213 1.95 9.51 -17.88
C GLY A 213 1.18 10.64 -17.22
N LEU A 214 -0.10 10.45 -16.96
CA LEU A 214 -0.94 11.43 -16.28
C LEU A 214 -0.42 11.71 -14.85
N SER A 215 0.04 10.67 -14.13
CA SER A 215 0.61 10.85 -12.79
C SER A 215 1.91 11.66 -12.82
N ALA A 216 2.83 11.36 -13.75
CA ALA A 216 4.06 12.12 -13.89
C ALA A 216 3.78 13.57 -14.27
N ALA A 217 2.88 13.79 -15.21
CA ALA A 217 2.46 15.14 -15.64
C ALA A 217 1.91 15.98 -14.47
N TYR A 218 1.07 15.37 -13.62
CA TYR A 218 0.53 16.03 -12.44
C TYR A 218 1.64 16.53 -11.50
N TYR A 219 2.57 15.65 -11.10
CA TYR A 219 3.63 16.04 -10.17
C TYR A 219 4.64 17.00 -10.78
N LEU A 220 4.93 16.88 -12.07
CA LEU A 220 5.81 17.83 -12.79
C LEU A 220 5.17 19.21 -12.91
N ALA A 221 3.88 19.28 -13.21
CA ALA A 221 3.14 20.53 -13.26
C ALA A 221 3.09 21.22 -11.88
N LEU A 222 2.87 20.46 -10.79
CA LEU A 222 2.94 21.00 -9.44
C LEU A 222 4.32 21.57 -9.09
N LYS A 223 5.39 21.00 -9.67
CA LYS A 223 6.77 21.51 -9.52
C LYS A 223 7.11 22.66 -10.47
N GLY A 224 6.12 23.20 -11.19
CA GLY A 224 6.27 24.38 -12.07
C GLY A 224 6.93 24.10 -13.42
N TYR A 225 7.01 22.86 -13.87
CA TYR A 225 7.47 22.51 -15.23
C TYR A 225 6.34 22.67 -16.26
N GLY A 226 6.67 23.14 -17.48
CA GLY A 226 5.80 23.00 -18.63
C GLY A 226 5.73 21.53 -19.06
N VAL A 227 4.52 20.99 -19.16
CA VAL A 227 4.33 19.57 -19.50
C VAL A 227 3.42 19.44 -20.71
N ARG A 228 3.85 18.68 -21.72
CA ARG A 228 3.00 18.25 -22.83
C ARG A 228 2.93 16.74 -22.88
N ILE A 229 1.69 16.22 -22.89
CA ILE A 229 1.41 14.79 -23.07
C ILE A 229 1.09 14.55 -24.55
N ILE A 230 1.76 13.57 -25.15
CA ILE A 230 1.56 13.12 -26.52
C ILE A 230 0.83 11.78 -26.47
N GLU A 231 -0.34 11.70 -27.06
CA GLU A 231 -1.23 10.54 -27.00
C GLU A 231 -1.71 10.17 -28.41
N GLN A 232 -1.53 8.88 -28.76
CA GLN A 232 -1.92 8.37 -30.09
C GLN A 232 -3.44 8.23 -30.29
N HIS A 233 -4.21 8.18 -29.19
CA HIS A 233 -5.68 8.07 -29.23
C HIS A 233 -6.33 9.44 -29.06
N PRO A 234 -7.61 9.60 -29.45
CA PRO A 234 -8.34 10.87 -29.30
C PRO A 234 -8.72 11.19 -27.85
N VAL A 235 -8.34 10.35 -26.88
CA VAL A 235 -8.77 10.44 -25.48
C VAL A 235 -7.62 10.15 -24.51
N ALA A 236 -7.64 10.82 -23.37
CA ALA A 236 -6.74 10.49 -22.25
C ALA A 236 -7.29 9.34 -21.40
N GLY A 237 -6.40 8.71 -20.64
CA GLY A 237 -6.71 7.63 -19.70
C GLY A 237 -5.99 6.32 -20.03
N GLY A 238 -5.53 6.12 -21.28
CA GLY A 238 -4.92 4.87 -21.69
C GLY A 238 -5.83 3.68 -21.34
N MET A 239 -5.27 2.63 -20.71
CA MET A 239 -6.05 1.44 -20.33
C MET A 239 -7.15 1.70 -19.30
N LEU A 240 -7.14 2.81 -18.55
CA LEU A 240 -8.27 3.20 -17.68
C LEU A 240 -9.56 3.41 -18.49
N LEU A 241 -9.45 3.98 -19.70
CA LEU A 241 -10.58 4.26 -20.57
C LEU A 241 -10.75 3.18 -21.64
N LEU A 242 -9.63 2.73 -22.24
CA LEU A 242 -9.66 1.84 -23.41
C LEU A 242 -9.78 0.35 -23.04
N GLY A 243 -9.38 -0.02 -21.81
CA GLY A 243 -9.38 -1.41 -21.36
C GLY A 243 -10.38 -1.71 -20.25
N ILE A 244 -10.53 -0.81 -19.27
CA ILE A 244 -11.47 -1.01 -18.16
C ILE A 244 -12.87 -0.60 -18.59
N PRO A 245 -13.86 -1.52 -18.49
CA PRO A 245 -15.22 -1.21 -18.94
C PRO A 245 -15.90 -0.11 -18.12
N ARG A 246 -16.79 0.65 -18.78
CA ARG A 246 -17.51 1.77 -18.18
C ARG A 246 -18.33 1.41 -16.93
N TYR A 247 -18.83 0.18 -16.86
CA TYR A 247 -19.59 -0.29 -15.68
C TYR A 247 -18.71 -0.47 -14.42
N ARG A 248 -17.37 -0.56 -14.57
CA ARG A 248 -16.40 -0.53 -13.47
C ARG A 248 -15.83 0.86 -13.24
N LEU A 249 -15.55 1.58 -14.32
CA LEU A 249 -14.96 2.92 -14.27
C LEU A 249 -15.69 3.85 -15.25
N PRO A 250 -16.67 4.63 -14.78
CA PRO A 250 -17.37 5.60 -15.59
C PRO A 250 -16.40 6.61 -16.22
N ARG A 251 -16.62 6.91 -17.51
CA ARG A 251 -15.77 7.83 -18.28
C ARG A 251 -15.72 9.23 -17.66
N GLU A 252 -16.84 9.68 -17.15
CA GLU A 252 -17.02 10.99 -16.53
C GLU A 252 -16.05 11.21 -15.34
N ILE A 253 -15.69 10.15 -14.64
CA ILE A 253 -14.72 10.19 -13.54
C ILE A 253 -13.32 10.43 -14.08
N ILE A 254 -12.93 9.71 -15.15
CA ILE A 254 -11.64 9.90 -15.80
C ILE A 254 -11.53 11.32 -16.36
N ASP A 255 -12.56 11.78 -17.08
CA ASP A 255 -12.60 13.10 -17.70
C ASP A 255 -12.44 14.22 -16.64
N ARG A 256 -13.10 14.10 -15.49
CA ARG A 256 -12.96 15.06 -14.38
C ARG A 256 -11.54 15.07 -13.78
N GLU A 257 -10.96 13.92 -13.56
CA GLU A 257 -9.59 13.82 -13.02
C GLU A 257 -8.54 14.30 -14.04
N VAL A 258 -8.76 14.10 -15.35
CA VAL A 258 -7.92 14.65 -16.43
C VAL A 258 -8.07 16.16 -16.53
N GLU A 259 -9.28 16.70 -16.38
CA GLU A 259 -9.52 18.16 -16.39
C GLU A 259 -8.73 18.87 -15.28
N MET A 260 -8.52 18.22 -14.15
CA MET A 260 -7.67 18.78 -13.10
C MET A 260 -6.21 18.98 -13.56
N LEU A 261 -5.70 18.15 -14.49
CA LEU A 261 -4.37 18.34 -15.08
C LEU A 261 -4.36 19.52 -16.06
N ARG A 262 -5.41 19.68 -16.86
CA ARG A 262 -5.55 20.86 -17.74
C ARG A 262 -5.55 22.15 -16.94
N ASN A 263 -6.24 22.16 -15.80
CA ASN A 263 -6.27 23.29 -14.88
C ASN A 263 -4.91 23.58 -14.23
N LEU A 264 -3.96 22.64 -14.25
CA LEU A 264 -2.56 22.84 -13.87
C LEU A 264 -1.68 23.31 -15.04
N GLY A 265 -2.25 23.51 -16.23
CA GLY A 265 -1.51 23.93 -17.43
C GLY A 265 -0.85 22.79 -18.20
N VAL A 266 -1.24 21.52 -17.96
CA VAL A 266 -0.75 20.40 -18.76
C VAL A 266 -1.38 20.44 -20.16
N GLU A 267 -0.54 20.45 -21.18
CA GLU A 267 -0.95 20.42 -22.59
C GLU A 267 -1.14 18.98 -23.07
N PHE A 268 -2.12 18.76 -23.96
CA PHE A 268 -2.39 17.45 -24.57
C PHE A 268 -2.35 17.56 -26.09
N SER A 269 -1.57 16.68 -26.73
CA SER A 269 -1.59 16.45 -28.17
C SER A 269 -2.18 15.06 -28.42
N PHE A 270 -3.47 15.03 -28.74
CA PHE A 270 -4.19 13.81 -29.10
C PHE A 270 -4.00 13.45 -30.57
N ASP A 271 -4.39 12.24 -30.94
CA ASP A 271 -4.25 11.69 -32.31
C ASP A 271 -2.83 11.88 -32.86
N THR A 272 -1.84 11.82 -31.97
CA THR A 272 -0.43 12.08 -32.29
C THR A 272 0.42 10.89 -31.85
N ARG A 273 0.86 10.08 -32.81
CA ARG A 273 1.69 8.89 -32.55
C ARG A 273 3.16 9.28 -32.52
N PHE A 274 3.80 9.07 -31.38
CA PHE A 274 5.25 9.24 -31.24
C PHE A 274 6.01 8.26 -32.15
N GLY A 275 7.05 8.76 -32.80
CA GLY A 275 7.86 8.02 -33.77
C GLY A 275 7.31 8.06 -35.21
N THR A 276 6.05 8.47 -35.40
CA THR A 276 5.40 8.59 -36.72
C THR A 276 5.01 10.05 -37.01
N ASP A 277 4.13 10.63 -36.19
CA ASP A 277 3.62 11.98 -36.40
C ASP A 277 4.52 13.03 -35.76
N ILE A 278 5.20 12.69 -34.68
CA ILE A 278 6.19 13.53 -34.00
C ILE A 278 7.37 12.68 -33.54
N THR A 279 8.57 13.20 -33.78
CA THR A 279 9.82 12.50 -33.47
C THR A 279 10.50 13.07 -32.21
N PHE A 280 11.42 12.28 -31.64
CA PHE A 280 12.25 12.72 -30.52
C PHE A 280 13.06 14.00 -30.83
N ASP A 281 13.62 14.10 -32.04
CA ASP A 281 14.44 15.25 -32.44
C ASP A 281 13.59 16.51 -32.64
N GLN A 282 12.37 16.38 -33.16
CA GLN A 282 11.43 17.49 -33.24
C GLN A 282 11.07 18.06 -31.86
N LEU A 283 10.78 17.19 -30.90
CA LEU A 283 10.49 17.62 -29.54
C LEU A 283 11.70 18.28 -28.86
N LYS A 284 12.91 17.75 -29.10
CA LYS A 284 14.15 18.42 -28.64
C LYS A 284 14.31 19.82 -29.26
N ALA A 285 14.02 19.97 -30.55
CA ALA A 285 14.07 21.25 -31.23
C ALA A 285 13.02 22.25 -30.70
N GLU A 286 11.89 21.78 -30.20
CA GLU A 286 10.89 22.58 -29.49
C GLU A 286 11.29 22.97 -28.05
N GLY A 287 12.45 22.54 -27.57
CA GLY A 287 13.04 22.90 -26.28
C GLY A 287 12.62 22.01 -25.12
N PHE A 288 12.14 20.78 -25.37
CA PHE A 288 11.90 19.81 -24.32
C PHE A 288 13.24 19.29 -23.75
N ALA A 289 13.42 19.37 -22.43
CA ALA A 289 14.67 19.09 -21.74
C ALA A 289 14.73 17.69 -21.12
N ALA A 290 13.59 17.02 -20.96
CA ALA A 290 13.48 15.64 -20.51
C ALA A 290 12.23 14.97 -21.08
N PHE A 291 12.25 13.63 -21.12
CA PHE A 291 11.19 12.82 -21.71
C PHE A 291 10.80 11.66 -20.78
N PHE A 292 9.51 11.39 -20.72
CA PHE A 292 8.97 10.29 -19.95
C PHE A 292 8.18 9.34 -20.86
N PHE A 293 8.65 8.11 -21.04
CA PHE A 293 7.95 7.10 -21.82
C PHE A 293 6.99 6.29 -20.94
N ALA A 294 5.70 6.48 -21.17
CA ALA A 294 4.59 5.85 -20.46
C ALA A 294 3.61 5.21 -21.46
N ILE A 295 4.13 4.61 -22.55
CA ILE A 295 3.37 4.08 -23.69
C ILE A 295 2.50 2.86 -23.34
N GLY A 296 2.66 2.29 -22.15
CA GLY A 296 1.90 1.12 -21.70
C GLY A 296 2.26 -0.17 -22.44
N ALA A 297 1.33 -1.14 -22.43
CA ALA A 297 1.42 -2.42 -23.12
C ALA A 297 0.07 -2.68 -23.83
N HIS A 298 0.00 -2.38 -25.11
CA HIS A 298 -1.26 -2.37 -25.88
C HIS A 298 -1.40 -3.54 -26.88
N LEU A 299 -0.35 -4.33 -27.09
CA LEU A 299 -0.37 -5.47 -28.01
C LEU A 299 -0.73 -6.74 -27.22
N SER A 300 -1.67 -7.53 -27.71
CA SER A 300 -2.01 -8.81 -27.11
C SER A 300 -0.98 -9.90 -27.45
N PHE A 301 -0.78 -10.86 -26.53
CA PHE A 301 -0.09 -12.09 -26.89
C PHE A 301 -1.00 -12.97 -27.73
N GLN A 302 -0.40 -13.63 -28.73
CA GLN A 302 -1.08 -14.61 -29.58
C GLN A 302 -1.05 -16.00 -28.91
N LEU A 303 -2.07 -16.82 -29.17
CA LEU A 303 -2.14 -18.20 -28.69
C LEU A 303 -1.08 -19.09 -29.37
N ASN A 304 -0.70 -18.76 -30.62
CA ASN A 304 0.18 -19.51 -31.48
C ASN A 304 -0.30 -20.95 -31.70
N ILE A 305 -1.60 -21.12 -31.99
CA ILE A 305 -2.23 -22.38 -32.29
C ILE A 305 -2.80 -22.36 -33.71
N PRO A 306 -2.98 -23.54 -34.37
CA PRO A 306 -3.61 -23.62 -35.67
C PRO A 306 -5.01 -22.97 -35.68
N GLY A 307 -5.35 -22.29 -36.77
CA GLY A 307 -6.64 -21.63 -36.96
C GLY A 307 -6.72 -20.21 -36.37
N GLU A 308 -5.77 -19.77 -35.52
CA GLU A 308 -5.84 -18.45 -34.88
C GLU A 308 -5.93 -17.28 -35.86
N LYS A 309 -5.23 -17.38 -37.02
CA LYS A 309 -5.19 -16.32 -38.03
C LYS A 309 -6.12 -16.57 -39.21
N ASP A 310 -6.77 -17.74 -39.25
CA ASP A 310 -7.56 -18.15 -40.39
C ASP A 310 -9.04 -17.67 -40.30
N PHE A 311 -9.45 -17.23 -39.11
CA PHE A 311 -10.80 -16.78 -38.84
C PHE A 311 -10.85 -15.35 -38.31
N PRO A 312 -11.54 -14.42 -38.98
CA PRO A 312 -11.72 -13.02 -38.51
C PRO A 312 -12.53 -12.92 -37.23
N GLN A 313 -13.19 -14.00 -36.81
CA GLN A 313 -13.92 -14.11 -35.54
C GLN A 313 -13.01 -14.37 -34.33
N VAL A 314 -11.69 -14.43 -34.52
CA VAL A 314 -10.71 -14.39 -33.43
C VAL A 314 -10.35 -12.92 -33.19
N ILE A 315 -10.83 -12.36 -32.08
CA ILE A 315 -10.73 -10.92 -31.78
C ILE A 315 -9.88 -10.76 -30.52
N GLU A 316 -8.81 -10.00 -30.60
CA GLU A 316 -7.96 -9.70 -29.42
C GLU A 316 -8.76 -8.97 -28.34
N ALA A 317 -8.63 -9.40 -27.06
CA ALA A 317 -9.42 -8.85 -25.97
C ALA A 317 -9.23 -7.33 -25.78
N VAL A 318 -8.00 -6.84 -25.94
CA VAL A 318 -7.70 -5.41 -25.81
C VAL A 318 -8.38 -4.60 -26.91
N ASP A 319 -8.35 -5.09 -28.14
CA ASP A 319 -9.00 -4.43 -29.28
C ASP A 319 -10.53 -4.44 -29.13
N PHE A 320 -11.10 -5.58 -28.73
CA PHE A 320 -12.53 -5.67 -28.43
C PHE A 320 -12.95 -4.65 -27.36
N LEU A 321 -12.29 -4.62 -26.23
CA LEU A 321 -12.61 -3.68 -25.14
C LEU A 321 -12.43 -2.23 -25.58
N ARG A 322 -11.38 -1.92 -26.36
CA ARG A 322 -11.12 -0.59 -26.92
C ARG A 322 -12.24 -0.14 -27.85
N GLN A 323 -12.69 -0.99 -28.78
CA GLN A 323 -13.79 -0.69 -29.69
C GLN A 323 -15.08 -0.39 -28.91
N VAL A 324 -15.37 -1.23 -27.91
CA VAL A 324 -16.54 -0.99 -27.02
C VAL A 324 -16.38 0.33 -26.23
N ALA A 325 -15.20 0.62 -25.72
CA ALA A 325 -14.95 1.88 -25.01
C ALA A 325 -15.09 3.11 -25.90
N LEU A 326 -14.73 3.00 -27.18
CA LEU A 326 -14.87 4.06 -28.18
C LEU A 326 -16.27 4.18 -28.79
N GLY A 327 -17.22 3.32 -28.40
CA GLY A 327 -18.63 3.47 -28.75
C GLY A 327 -19.26 2.31 -29.50
N ASP A 328 -18.52 1.28 -29.89
CA ASP A 328 -19.13 0.10 -30.48
C ASP A 328 -20.02 -0.59 -29.46
N ARG A 329 -21.23 -0.93 -29.88
CA ARG A 329 -22.25 -1.60 -29.04
C ARG A 329 -22.78 -2.88 -29.69
N GLN A 330 -22.14 -3.33 -30.77
CA GLN A 330 -22.55 -4.57 -31.42
C GLN A 330 -22.02 -5.78 -30.66
N PRO A 331 -22.82 -6.82 -30.42
CA PRO A 331 -22.29 -8.07 -29.89
C PRO A 331 -21.30 -8.70 -30.89
N PRO A 332 -20.13 -9.18 -30.44
CA PRO A 332 -19.15 -9.78 -31.34
C PRO A 332 -19.67 -11.07 -31.98
N GLY A 333 -20.62 -11.74 -31.34
CA GLY A 333 -21.30 -12.96 -31.78
C GLY A 333 -22.30 -13.42 -30.74
N LYS A 334 -22.95 -14.59 -30.98
CA LYS A 334 -23.92 -15.15 -30.04
C LYS A 334 -23.26 -16.02 -28.96
N LYS A 335 -22.32 -16.87 -29.38
CA LYS A 335 -21.60 -17.81 -28.50
C LYS A 335 -20.11 -17.43 -28.48
N VAL A 336 -19.67 -16.90 -27.35
CA VAL A 336 -18.32 -16.35 -27.19
C VAL A 336 -17.50 -17.20 -26.22
N ILE A 337 -16.28 -17.54 -26.61
CA ILE A 337 -15.28 -18.11 -25.72
C ILE A 337 -14.23 -17.02 -25.45
N VAL A 338 -14.01 -16.71 -24.16
CA VAL A 338 -12.89 -15.86 -23.72
C VAL A 338 -11.82 -16.78 -23.14
N ILE A 339 -10.59 -16.67 -23.64
CA ILE A 339 -9.46 -17.50 -23.19
C ILE A 339 -8.60 -16.71 -22.23
N GLY A 340 -8.62 -17.05 -20.95
CA GLY A 340 -7.80 -16.38 -19.93
C GLY A 340 -8.41 -16.42 -18.55
N GLY A 341 -7.66 -15.97 -17.54
CA GLY A 341 -8.11 -15.95 -16.14
C GLY A 341 -7.72 -14.66 -15.41
N GLY A 342 -7.28 -13.62 -16.14
CA GLY A 342 -6.96 -12.29 -15.60
C GLY A 342 -8.13 -11.32 -15.69
N ASN A 343 -7.97 -10.12 -15.11
CA ASN A 343 -9.01 -9.08 -15.13
C ASN A 343 -9.50 -8.73 -16.54
N VAL A 344 -8.62 -8.71 -17.55
CA VAL A 344 -9.00 -8.46 -18.95
C VAL A 344 -9.97 -9.53 -19.48
N ALA A 345 -9.76 -10.79 -19.12
CA ALA A 345 -10.66 -11.87 -19.51
C ALA A 345 -12.05 -11.73 -18.85
N ILE A 346 -12.07 -11.38 -17.56
CA ILE A 346 -13.32 -11.10 -16.83
C ILE A 346 -14.04 -9.89 -17.44
N ASP A 347 -13.31 -8.81 -17.71
CA ASP A 347 -13.87 -7.60 -18.33
C ASP A 347 -14.44 -7.87 -19.72
N ALA A 348 -13.76 -8.64 -20.55
CA ALA A 348 -14.24 -9.03 -21.88
C ALA A 348 -15.51 -9.90 -21.79
N ALA A 349 -15.53 -10.90 -20.88
CA ALA A 349 -16.70 -11.77 -20.70
C ALA A 349 -17.93 -11.00 -20.21
N ARG A 350 -17.78 -10.17 -19.18
CA ARG A 350 -18.86 -9.34 -18.63
C ARG A 350 -19.35 -8.32 -19.65
N THR A 351 -18.45 -7.81 -20.50
CA THR A 351 -18.81 -6.90 -21.61
C THR A 351 -19.63 -7.62 -22.68
N CYS A 352 -19.25 -8.84 -23.09
CA CYS A 352 -20.03 -9.67 -24.02
C CYS A 352 -21.45 -9.92 -23.53
N LEU A 353 -21.63 -10.23 -22.24
CA LEU A 353 -22.96 -10.41 -21.63
C LEU A 353 -23.81 -9.15 -21.78
N ARG A 354 -23.24 -7.98 -21.49
CA ARG A 354 -23.94 -6.67 -21.61
C ARG A 354 -24.28 -6.28 -23.03
N LEU A 355 -23.52 -6.74 -24.01
CA LEU A 355 -23.79 -6.55 -25.42
C LEU A 355 -24.87 -7.54 -25.95
N GLY A 356 -25.34 -8.49 -25.13
CA GLY A 356 -26.42 -9.40 -25.49
C GLY A 356 -25.96 -10.73 -26.09
N CYS A 357 -24.72 -11.15 -25.88
CA CYS A 357 -24.29 -12.51 -26.26
C CYS A 357 -25.11 -13.57 -25.50
N GLU A 358 -25.57 -14.60 -26.22
CA GLU A 358 -26.43 -15.64 -25.66
C GLU A 358 -25.69 -16.60 -24.70
N SER A 359 -24.38 -16.80 -24.96
CA SER A 359 -23.53 -17.69 -24.17
C SER A 359 -22.11 -17.16 -24.14
N VAL A 360 -21.56 -16.98 -22.93
CA VAL A 360 -20.18 -16.58 -22.71
C VAL A 360 -19.48 -17.60 -21.83
N VAL A 361 -18.38 -18.18 -22.31
CA VAL A 361 -17.57 -19.17 -21.63
C VAL A 361 -16.15 -18.63 -21.43
N LEU A 362 -15.68 -18.65 -20.19
CA LEU A 362 -14.26 -18.41 -19.90
C LEU A 362 -13.51 -19.75 -19.86
N ALA A 363 -12.62 -19.96 -20.80
CA ALA A 363 -11.75 -21.13 -20.85
C ALA A 363 -10.40 -20.80 -20.16
N TYR A 364 -10.11 -21.51 -19.07
CA TYR A 364 -8.90 -21.26 -18.30
C TYR A 364 -8.09 -22.54 -18.05
N ARG A 365 -6.78 -22.47 -18.28
CA ARG A 365 -5.87 -23.63 -18.21
C ARG A 365 -5.53 -24.10 -16.79
N ARG A 366 -5.96 -23.40 -15.75
CA ARG A 366 -5.79 -23.76 -14.33
C ARG A 366 -7.14 -23.81 -13.64
N THR A 367 -7.15 -23.83 -12.30
CA THR A 367 -8.40 -23.77 -11.51
C THR A 367 -8.72 -22.35 -11.08
N ARG A 368 -9.87 -22.17 -10.43
CA ARG A 368 -10.31 -20.89 -9.85
C ARG A 368 -9.27 -20.31 -8.89
N ALA A 369 -8.63 -21.16 -8.08
CA ALA A 369 -7.66 -20.74 -7.08
C ALA A 369 -6.41 -20.08 -7.69
N GLU A 370 -6.05 -20.43 -8.92
CA GLU A 370 -4.89 -19.85 -9.61
C GLU A 370 -5.26 -18.69 -10.55
N MET A 371 -6.51 -18.25 -10.57
CA MET A 371 -6.90 -17.08 -11.37
C MET A 371 -6.27 -15.81 -10.79
N PRO A 372 -5.58 -14.99 -11.61
CA PRO A 372 -5.01 -13.73 -11.14
C PRO A 372 -6.01 -12.56 -11.10
N ALA A 373 -7.24 -12.77 -11.59
CA ALA A 373 -8.30 -11.76 -11.50
C ALA A 373 -8.76 -11.54 -10.06
N ASP A 374 -9.31 -10.36 -9.78
CA ASP A 374 -9.91 -10.04 -8.48
C ASP A 374 -11.07 -11.00 -8.18
N ILE A 375 -11.12 -11.55 -6.97
CA ILE A 375 -12.11 -12.53 -6.56
C ILE A 375 -13.55 -11.98 -6.68
N GLU A 376 -13.76 -10.72 -6.32
CA GLU A 376 -15.06 -10.06 -6.41
C GLU A 376 -15.52 -9.93 -7.88
N GLU A 377 -14.59 -9.67 -8.80
CA GLU A 377 -14.89 -9.60 -10.24
C GLU A 377 -15.22 -10.97 -10.82
N ILE A 378 -14.56 -12.04 -10.35
CA ILE A 378 -14.88 -13.43 -10.75
C ILE A 378 -16.29 -13.79 -10.29
N GLU A 379 -16.63 -13.51 -9.02
CA GLU A 379 -17.95 -13.77 -8.45
C GLU A 379 -19.05 -13.01 -9.20
N GLN A 380 -18.83 -11.72 -9.46
CA GLN A 380 -19.77 -10.92 -10.24
C GLN A 380 -19.95 -11.43 -11.68
N ALA A 381 -18.89 -11.93 -12.32
CA ALA A 381 -19.01 -12.52 -13.67
C ALA A 381 -19.87 -13.78 -13.67
N GLU A 382 -19.74 -14.64 -12.65
CA GLU A 382 -20.60 -15.83 -12.48
C GLU A 382 -22.06 -15.45 -12.22
N GLU A 383 -22.32 -14.50 -11.30
CA GLU A 383 -23.66 -13.99 -11.03
C GLU A 383 -24.31 -13.40 -12.29
N GLU A 384 -23.54 -12.72 -13.12
CA GLU A 384 -24.00 -12.13 -14.38
C GLU A 384 -24.25 -13.17 -15.47
N GLY A 385 -23.78 -14.43 -15.31
CA GLY A 385 -24.09 -15.56 -16.18
C GLY A 385 -22.92 -16.05 -17.05
N ALA A 386 -21.69 -15.59 -16.80
CA ALA A 386 -20.51 -16.18 -17.43
C ALA A 386 -20.27 -17.60 -16.90
N ARG A 387 -19.96 -18.55 -17.78
CA ARG A 387 -19.62 -19.91 -17.42
C ARG A 387 -18.13 -20.11 -17.43
N PHE A 388 -17.58 -20.79 -16.43
CA PHE A 388 -16.16 -21.08 -16.32
C PHE A 388 -15.87 -22.53 -16.67
N GLU A 389 -14.97 -22.72 -17.61
CA GLU A 389 -14.44 -24.03 -18.02
C GLU A 389 -12.95 -24.08 -17.61
N PHE A 390 -12.66 -24.76 -16.51
CA PHE A 390 -11.31 -24.88 -15.95
C PHE A 390 -10.53 -26.07 -16.50
N LEU A 391 -9.21 -26.02 -16.36
CA LEU A 391 -8.28 -27.08 -16.75
C LEU A 391 -8.36 -27.41 -18.24
N ASN A 392 -8.47 -26.41 -19.09
CA ASN A 392 -8.55 -26.52 -20.53
C ASN A 392 -7.39 -25.83 -21.22
N ILE A 393 -6.58 -26.57 -21.95
CA ILE A 393 -5.48 -26.03 -22.78
C ILE A 393 -5.99 -25.91 -24.21
N PRO A 394 -6.10 -24.69 -24.77
CA PRO A 394 -6.41 -24.47 -26.18
C PRO A 394 -5.34 -25.08 -27.07
N VAL A 395 -5.73 -25.79 -28.13
CA VAL A 395 -4.81 -26.44 -29.07
C VAL A 395 -5.09 -26.12 -30.51
N GLU A 396 -6.31 -25.76 -30.89
CA GLU A 396 -6.71 -25.46 -32.25
C GLU A 396 -8.02 -24.66 -32.28
N ILE A 397 -8.12 -23.68 -33.16
CA ILE A 397 -9.39 -23.03 -33.49
C ILE A 397 -9.95 -23.72 -34.72
N VAL A 398 -11.15 -24.31 -34.58
CA VAL A 398 -11.78 -25.12 -35.62
C VAL A 398 -12.93 -24.39 -36.31
N GLY A 399 -13.04 -24.60 -37.59
CA GLY A 399 -14.10 -24.01 -38.41
C GLY A 399 -14.06 -24.53 -39.84
N SER A 400 -15.01 -24.13 -40.64
CA SER A 400 -15.12 -24.50 -42.04
C SER A 400 -15.56 -23.31 -42.90
N GLN A 401 -15.14 -23.28 -44.15
CA GLN A 401 -15.52 -22.25 -45.13
C GLN A 401 -15.31 -20.80 -44.63
N GLY A 402 -14.21 -20.53 -43.87
CA GLY A 402 -13.91 -19.22 -43.31
C GLY A 402 -14.80 -18.83 -42.12
N ARG A 403 -15.57 -19.75 -41.57
CA ARG A 403 -16.43 -19.52 -40.42
C ARG A 403 -15.95 -20.35 -39.23
N LEU A 404 -15.77 -19.69 -38.10
CA LEU A 404 -15.38 -20.31 -36.83
C LEU A 404 -16.57 -21.15 -36.28
N GLU A 405 -16.29 -22.36 -35.82
CA GLU A 405 -17.25 -23.27 -35.22
C GLU A 405 -16.96 -23.58 -33.75
N GLY A 406 -15.71 -23.36 -33.30
CA GLY A 406 -15.36 -23.60 -31.91
C GLY A 406 -13.86 -23.58 -31.60
N LEU A 407 -13.56 -23.91 -30.37
CA LEU A 407 -12.23 -24.06 -29.81
C LEU A 407 -11.97 -25.48 -29.38
N LYS A 408 -10.98 -26.15 -30.00
CA LYS A 408 -10.50 -27.44 -29.56
C LYS A 408 -9.54 -27.30 -28.39
N CYS A 409 -9.82 -28.05 -27.33
CA CYS A 409 -9.03 -28.03 -26.09
C CYS A 409 -8.60 -29.44 -25.70
N LEU A 410 -7.49 -29.54 -24.95
CA LEU A 410 -7.13 -30.71 -24.17
C LEU A 410 -7.47 -30.47 -22.69
N ARG A 411 -7.92 -31.49 -21.98
CA ARG A 411 -8.01 -31.42 -20.52
C ARG A 411 -6.61 -31.34 -19.92
N ALA A 412 -6.48 -30.64 -18.79
CA ALA A 412 -5.24 -30.46 -18.09
C ALA A 412 -5.30 -30.99 -16.66
N LYS A 413 -4.14 -31.33 -16.10
CA LYS A 413 -3.94 -31.52 -14.68
C LYS A 413 -2.85 -30.60 -14.17
N LEU A 414 -2.99 -30.10 -12.94
CA LEU A 414 -1.98 -29.26 -12.32
C LEU A 414 -0.86 -30.12 -11.75
N VAL A 415 0.38 -29.80 -12.10
CA VAL A 415 1.58 -30.45 -11.58
C VAL A 415 2.46 -29.39 -10.87
N SER A 416 3.03 -29.75 -9.74
CA SER A 416 4.03 -28.92 -9.07
C SER A 416 5.38 -29.08 -9.76
N ILE A 417 6.10 -27.98 -9.95
CA ILE A 417 7.48 -27.98 -10.45
C ILE A 417 8.35 -27.51 -9.29
N GLU A 418 9.42 -28.25 -9.01
CA GLU A 418 10.36 -27.92 -7.94
C GLU A 418 10.95 -26.53 -8.15
N GLY A 419 10.96 -25.71 -7.09
CA GLY A 419 11.40 -24.29 -7.14
C GLY A 419 10.40 -23.30 -7.75
N GLN A 420 9.15 -23.70 -8.02
CA GLN A 420 8.10 -22.81 -8.47
C GLN A 420 6.87 -22.89 -7.55
N ASP A 421 6.45 -21.75 -7.02
CA ASP A 421 5.25 -21.68 -6.15
C ASP A 421 3.94 -21.94 -6.92
N ARG A 422 3.93 -21.64 -8.22
CA ARG A 422 2.75 -21.75 -9.07
C ARG A 422 2.71 -23.06 -9.84
N LYS A 423 1.65 -23.86 -9.62
CA LYS A 423 1.42 -25.13 -10.34
C LYS A 423 1.31 -24.91 -11.86
N PHE A 424 1.85 -25.85 -12.62
CA PHE A 424 1.86 -25.84 -14.08
C PHE A 424 0.76 -26.74 -14.67
N PRO A 425 -0.02 -26.24 -15.67
CA PRO A 425 -1.03 -27.07 -16.34
C PRO A 425 -0.34 -28.00 -17.35
N LYS A 426 -0.46 -29.30 -17.13
CA LYS A 426 0.03 -30.34 -18.04
C LYS A 426 -1.16 -30.94 -18.79
N ALA A 427 -1.10 -30.97 -20.12
CA ALA A 427 -2.11 -31.60 -20.96
C ALA A 427 -2.23 -33.10 -20.65
N ILE A 428 -3.46 -33.64 -20.82
CA ILE A 428 -3.79 -35.06 -20.77
C ILE A 428 -3.98 -35.52 -22.21
N ASP A 429 -3.10 -36.36 -22.70
CA ASP A 429 -3.16 -36.88 -24.07
C ASP A 429 -4.46 -37.66 -24.33
N GLY A 430 -5.03 -37.47 -25.53
CA GLY A 430 -6.26 -38.13 -25.96
C GLY A 430 -7.54 -37.62 -25.27
N SER A 431 -7.45 -36.47 -24.58
CA SER A 431 -8.60 -35.85 -23.88
C SER A 431 -9.22 -34.70 -24.66
N ASP A 432 -8.97 -34.63 -25.96
CA ASP A 432 -9.42 -33.54 -26.80
C ASP A 432 -10.96 -33.47 -26.90
N PHE A 433 -11.46 -32.23 -26.90
CA PHE A 433 -12.87 -31.92 -27.07
C PHE A 433 -13.02 -30.51 -27.65
N VAL A 434 -14.22 -30.24 -28.21
CA VAL A 434 -14.50 -28.93 -28.81
C VAL A 434 -15.56 -28.19 -27.99
N ILE A 435 -15.25 -26.96 -27.63
CA ILE A 435 -16.21 -25.99 -27.09
C ILE A 435 -16.77 -25.22 -28.29
N LYS A 436 -18.07 -25.33 -28.54
CA LYS A 436 -18.73 -24.68 -29.69
C LYS A 436 -18.86 -23.16 -29.44
N ALA A 437 -18.43 -22.37 -30.41
CA ALA A 437 -18.55 -20.93 -30.41
C ALA A 437 -18.54 -20.37 -31.81
N ASP A 438 -19.00 -19.14 -31.97
CA ASP A 438 -18.89 -18.33 -33.18
C ASP A 438 -17.88 -17.20 -33.09
N VAL A 439 -17.35 -16.94 -31.87
CA VAL A 439 -16.25 -15.98 -31.60
C VAL A 439 -15.33 -16.51 -30.52
N VAL A 440 -14.03 -16.28 -30.70
CA VAL A 440 -12.99 -16.53 -29.69
C VAL A 440 -12.26 -15.24 -29.38
N ILE A 441 -12.11 -14.92 -28.07
CA ILE A 441 -11.43 -13.72 -27.57
C ILE A 441 -10.24 -14.15 -26.71
N PRO A 442 -9.00 -14.19 -27.26
CA PRO A 442 -7.79 -14.41 -26.48
C PRO A 442 -7.51 -13.24 -25.52
N ALA A 443 -7.39 -13.55 -24.22
CA ALA A 443 -7.09 -12.61 -23.13
C ALA A 443 -5.93 -13.14 -22.26
N ILE A 444 -4.82 -13.54 -22.90
CA ILE A 444 -3.72 -14.29 -22.29
C ILE A 444 -2.52 -13.41 -21.90
N GLY A 445 -2.67 -12.12 -21.98
CA GLY A 445 -1.65 -11.11 -21.60
C GLY A 445 -1.36 -10.10 -22.70
N GLN A 446 -0.51 -9.14 -22.35
CA GLN A 446 -0.18 -7.98 -23.18
C GLN A 446 1.33 -7.77 -23.24
N GLN A 447 1.80 -7.04 -24.25
CA GLN A 447 3.19 -6.66 -24.45
C GLN A 447 3.30 -5.22 -24.95
N VAL A 448 4.49 -4.65 -24.79
CA VAL A 448 4.81 -3.28 -25.21
C VAL A 448 4.98 -3.23 -26.74
N ASP A 449 4.47 -2.18 -27.39
CA ASP A 449 4.76 -1.87 -28.78
C ASP A 449 6.15 -1.22 -28.90
N ALA A 450 7.19 -2.04 -29.02
CA ALA A 450 8.56 -1.57 -29.12
C ALA A 450 8.83 -0.80 -30.42
N ALA A 451 8.09 -1.08 -31.50
CA ALA A 451 8.28 -0.44 -32.80
C ALA A 451 8.07 1.08 -32.74
N SER A 452 7.19 1.55 -31.86
CA SER A 452 6.94 2.99 -31.69
C SER A 452 8.14 3.78 -31.16
N LEU A 453 9.13 3.10 -30.56
CA LEU A 453 10.33 3.69 -29.96
C LEU A 453 11.64 3.37 -30.71
N GLU A 454 11.58 2.72 -31.86
CA GLU A 454 12.77 2.39 -32.67
C GLU A 454 13.59 3.63 -33.08
N SER A 455 12.95 4.78 -33.20
CA SER A 455 13.59 6.06 -33.49
C SER A 455 14.45 6.62 -32.36
N VAL A 456 14.35 6.05 -31.14
CA VAL A 456 15.11 6.50 -29.97
C VAL A 456 16.38 5.67 -29.83
N ALA A 457 17.47 6.18 -30.37
CA ALA A 457 18.77 5.48 -30.35
C ALA A 457 19.28 5.28 -28.92
N GLY A 458 19.83 4.09 -28.64
CA GLY A 458 20.45 3.77 -27.34
C GLY A 458 19.46 3.36 -26.24
N LEU A 459 18.20 3.13 -26.57
CA LEU A 459 17.22 2.61 -25.62
C LEU A 459 17.36 1.09 -25.47
N ASP A 460 17.67 0.63 -24.25
CA ASP A 460 17.85 -0.79 -23.94
C ASP A 460 16.52 -1.48 -23.61
N TRP A 461 16.43 -2.76 -23.96
CA TRP A 461 15.24 -3.58 -23.77
C TRP A 461 15.54 -4.83 -22.94
N THR A 462 14.60 -5.19 -22.08
CA THR A 462 14.66 -6.43 -21.32
C THR A 462 14.32 -7.64 -22.22
N ARG A 463 14.57 -8.87 -21.72
CA ARG A 463 14.13 -10.10 -22.40
C ARG A 463 12.61 -10.19 -22.61
N ARG A 464 11.83 -9.46 -21.82
CA ARG A 464 10.36 -9.37 -21.93
C ARG A 464 9.88 -8.28 -22.88
N LYS A 465 10.80 -7.64 -23.63
CA LYS A 465 10.51 -6.51 -24.51
C LYS A 465 9.89 -5.30 -23.78
N THR A 466 10.28 -5.06 -22.54
CA THR A 466 10.00 -3.82 -21.82
C THR A 466 11.22 -2.93 -21.80
N ILE A 467 11.05 -1.62 -21.62
CA ILE A 467 12.16 -0.67 -21.54
C ILE A 467 13.00 -0.99 -20.30
N GLN A 468 14.32 -1.13 -20.48
CA GLN A 468 15.25 -1.32 -19.37
C GLN A 468 15.40 -0.02 -18.58
N ILE A 469 15.17 -0.06 -17.28
CA ILE A 469 15.29 1.10 -16.38
C ILE A 469 16.05 0.77 -15.11
N ASN A 470 16.56 1.80 -14.46
CA ASN A 470 16.89 1.75 -13.05
C ASN A 470 15.57 1.77 -12.24
N THR A 471 15.29 0.75 -11.46
CA THR A 471 14.01 0.59 -10.73
C THR A 471 13.80 1.63 -9.63
N VAL A 472 14.87 2.25 -9.13
CA VAL A 472 14.82 3.30 -8.10
C VAL A 472 14.50 4.65 -8.73
N THR A 473 15.24 4.99 -9.80
CA THR A 473 15.21 6.34 -10.42
C THR A 473 14.38 6.42 -11.68
N THR A 474 13.92 5.30 -12.23
CA THR A 474 13.19 5.22 -13.51
C THR A 474 13.99 5.71 -14.73
N GLU A 475 15.29 6.00 -14.58
CA GLU A 475 16.19 6.38 -15.66
C GLU A 475 16.40 5.21 -16.64
N THR A 476 16.45 5.50 -17.92
CA THR A 476 16.90 4.57 -18.98
C THR A 476 18.41 4.68 -19.18
N GLY A 477 18.97 3.91 -20.10
CA GLY A 477 20.37 4.06 -20.55
C GLY A 477 20.65 5.39 -21.25
N VAL A 478 19.63 6.16 -21.64
CA VAL A 478 19.76 7.43 -22.38
C VAL A 478 19.50 8.62 -21.45
N ALA A 479 20.47 9.51 -21.33
CA ALA A 479 20.38 10.68 -20.47
C ALA A 479 19.15 11.57 -20.79
N GLY A 480 18.39 11.96 -19.78
CA GLY A 480 17.17 12.76 -19.91
C GLY A 480 15.94 11.97 -20.35
N ILE A 481 16.05 10.64 -20.50
CA ILE A 481 14.92 9.75 -20.82
C ILE A 481 14.62 8.86 -19.62
N PHE A 482 13.33 8.83 -19.23
CA PHE A 482 12.79 8.08 -18.11
C PHE A 482 11.64 7.21 -18.61
N ALA A 483 11.37 6.08 -17.95
CA ALA A 483 10.21 5.25 -18.27
C ALA A 483 9.63 4.60 -17.02
N ALA A 484 8.31 4.38 -17.01
CA ALA A 484 7.63 3.62 -15.96
C ALA A 484 6.26 3.10 -16.45
N GLY A 485 5.50 2.51 -15.53
CA GLY A 485 4.27 1.80 -15.86
C GLY A 485 4.55 0.58 -16.72
N ASP A 486 3.52 0.09 -17.42
CA ASP A 486 3.61 -1.18 -18.17
C ASP A 486 4.70 -1.16 -19.25
N ALA A 487 5.10 0.01 -19.73
CA ALA A 487 6.22 0.16 -20.68
C ALA A 487 7.55 -0.37 -20.11
N ALA A 488 7.74 -0.29 -18.80
CA ALA A 488 8.98 -0.71 -18.14
C ALA A 488 8.80 -2.01 -17.31
N THR A 489 7.63 -2.24 -16.74
CA THR A 489 7.37 -3.40 -15.87
C THR A 489 6.73 -4.58 -16.59
N GLY A 490 6.14 -4.36 -17.76
CA GLY A 490 5.10 -5.20 -18.33
C GLY A 490 3.74 -4.92 -17.68
N PRO A 491 2.65 -5.55 -18.17
CA PRO A 491 1.30 -5.31 -17.64
C PRO A 491 1.22 -5.49 -16.13
N ALA A 492 0.78 -4.43 -15.44
CA ALA A 492 0.71 -4.37 -13.98
C ALA A 492 -0.59 -3.65 -13.53
N THR A 493 -0.60 -3.08 -12.34
CA THR A 493 -1.79 -2.44 -11.78
C THR A 493 -1.78 -0.91 -11.96
N VAL A 494 -2.96 -0.31 -11.92
CA VAL A 494 -3.12 1.15 -12.00
C VAL A 494 -2.32 1.87 -10.93
N ILE A 495 -2.32 1.36 -9.70
CA ILE A 495 -1.60 2.01 -8.59
C ILE A 495 -0.08 1.88 -8.72
N GLU A 496 0.44 0.80 -9.33
CA GLU A 496 1.86 0.67 -9.67
C GLU A 496 2.27 1.67 -10.76
N ALA A 497 1.43 1.84 -11.77
CA ALA A 497 1.64 2.83 -12.83
C ALA A 497 1.66 4.26 -12.26
N ILE A 498 0.73 4.61 -11.37
CA ILE A 498 0.69 5.90 -10.66
C ILE A 498 1.97 6.09 -9.82
N GLY A 499 2.35 5.09 -9.03
CA GLY A 499 3.58 5.13 -8.24
C GLY A 499 4.84 5.26 -9.10
N GLY A 500 4.87 4.60 -10.26
CA GLY A 500 5.92 4.74 -11.26
C GLY A 500 6.02 6.16 -11.83
N GLY A 501 4.89 6.74 -12.23
CA GLY A 501 4.83 8.13 -12.71
C GLY A 501 5.27 9.15 -11.65
N LYS A 502 4.88 8.96 -10.39
CA LYS A 502 5.33 9.79 -9.27
C LYS A 502 6.86 9.73 -9.09
N ARG A 503 7.44 8.53 -9.10
CA ARG A 503 8.90 8.36 -9.02
C ARG A 503 9.61 8.99 -10.20
N ALA A 504 9.10 8.81 -11.42
CA ALA A 504 9.63 9.42 -12.61
C ALA A 504 9.64 10.95 -12.54
N ALA A 505 8.54 11.56 -12.08
CA ALA A 505 8.47 13.01 -11.91
C ALA A 505 9.52 13.53 -10.91
N GLU A 506 9.76 12.83 -9.81
CA GLU A 506 10.82 13.20 -8.85
C GLU A 506 12.21 13.06 -9.48
N SER A 507 12.47 11.98 -10.21
CA SER A 507 13.75 11.75 -10.88
C SER A 507 14.01 12.75 -12.00
N ILE A 508 13.00 13.08 -12.80
CA ILE A 508 13.07 14.15 -13.81
C ILE A 508 13.35 15.50 -13.15
N HIS A 509 12.68 15.80 -12.04
CA HIS A 509 12.94 17.02 -11.29
C HIS A 509 14.40 17.11 -10.83
N ARG A 510 14.92 16.03 -10.25
CA ARG A 510 16.34 15.97 -9.81
C ARG A 510 17.29 16.14 -10.98
N TYR A 511 17.07 15.44 -12.08
CA TYR A 511 17.87 15.56 -13.30
C TYR A 511 17.90 17.00 -13.83
N LEU A 512 16.74 17.62 -13.98
CA LEU A 512 16.62 18.98 -14.49
C LEU A 512 17.17 20.03 -13.52
N SER A 513 17.21 19.75 -12.23
CA SER A 513 17.72 20.66 -11.19
C SER A 513 19.20 20.40 -10.83
N GLY A 514 19.85 19.40 -11.44
CA GLY A 514 21.22 19.01 -11.12
C GLY A 514 21.37 18.41 -9.71
N ILE A 515 20.27 17.85 -9.14
CA ILE A 515 20.28 17.20 -7.83
C ILE A 515 20.64 15.72 -8.03
N PRO A 516 21.57 15.16 -7.24
CA PRO A 516 21.91 13.74 -7.37
C PRO A 516 20.70 12.82 -7.20
N GLN A 517 20.62 11.78 -8.03
CA GLN A 517 19.57 10.77 -7.92
C GLN A 517 19.73 9.93 -6.63
N PRO A 518 18.61 9.45 -6.05
CA PRO A 518 18.66 8.60 -4.87
C PRO A 518 19.25 7.23 -5.22
N LYS A 519 20.12 6.70 -4.37
CA LYS A 519 20.67 5.34 -4.53
C LYS A 519 19.73 4.24 -4.05
N MET A 520 18.79 4.60 -3.18
CA MET A 520 17.83 3.66 -2.56
C MET A 520 16.39 4.18 -2.71
N PRO A 521 15.40 3.28 -2.75
CA PRO A 521 13.99 3.68 -2.75
C PRO A 521 13.66 4.56 -1.55
N THR A 522 12.91 5.63 -1.78
CA THR A 522 12.42 6.47 -0.69
C THR A 522 11.36 5.72 0.11
N VAL A 523 11.60 5.50 1.39
CA VAL A 523 10.59 4.94 2.30
C VAL A 523 9.52 6.01 2.56
N PRO A 524 8.22 5.66 2.48
CA PRO A 524 7.17 6.58 2.84
C PRO A 524 7.35 7.08 4.28
N SER A 525 7.47 8.38 4.48
CA SER A 525 7.60 8.97 5.81
C SER A 525 6.25 9.35 6.39
N ARG A 526 6.10 9.26 7.71
CA ARG A 526 4.93 9.76 8.42
C ARG A 526 4.81 11.28 8.24
N ARG A 527 3.63 11.76 7.85
CA ARG A 527 3.37 13.17 7.59
C ARG A 527 2.51 13.79 8.68
N GLY A 528 3.15 14.35 9.69
CA GLY A 528 2.48 15.15 10.72
C GLY A 528 1.72 14.34 11.79
N ARG A 529 1.18 15.05 12.77
CA ARG A 529 0.38 14.49 13.86
C ARG A 529 -1.08 14.74 13.55
N ILE A 530 -1.87 13.68 13.43
CA ILE A 530 -3.30 13.77 13.25
C ILE A 530 -4.01 13.40 14.54
N GLU A 531 -5.10 14.10 14.81
CA GLU A 531 -6.01 13.80 15.91
C GLU A 531 -6.45 12.33 15.83
N TRP A 532 -6.72 11.76 17.00
CA TRP A 532 -7.13 10.38 17.10
C TRP A 532 -8.63 10.29 17.05
N LEU A 533 -9.12 9.36 16.25
CA LEU A 533 -10.53 8.98 16.30
C LEU A 533 -10.76 8.11 17.53
N GLU A 534 -11.46 8.66 18.53
CA GLU A 534 -11.76 7.94 19.76
C GLU A 534 -12.91 6.97 19.57
N VAL A 535 -12.66 5.71 19.86
CA VAL A 535 -13.66 4.64 19.76
C VAL A 535 -13.47 3.69 20.95
N PRO A 536 -14.54 3.35 21.71
CA PRO A 536 -14.44 2.31 22.72
C PRO A 536 -13.93 1.00 22.10
N ALA A 537 -13.05 0.31 22.82
CA ALA A 537 -12.44 -0.93 22.34
C ALA A 537 -13.49 -2.00 22.03
N THR A 538 -14.51 -2.14 22.88
CA THR A 538 -15.65 -3.05 22.67
C THR A 538 -16.41 -2.73 21.40
N THR A 539 -16.73 -1.46 21.14
CA THR A 539 -17.39 -1.01 19.90
C THR A 539 -16.51 -1.30 18.69
N LYS A 540 -15.22 -0.92 18.74
CA LYS A 540 -14.29 -1.13 17.62
C LYS A 540 -14.21 -2.60 17.20
N MET A 541 -14.26 -3.53 18.14
CA MET A 541 -14.15 -4.96 17.88
C MET A 541 -15.45 -5.61 17.42
N THR A 542 -16.59 -4.96 17.63
CA THR A 542 -17.91 -5.44 17.16
C THR A 542 -18.29 -4.91 15.77
N LEU A 543 -17.66 -3.81 15.33
CA LEU A 543 -17.90 -3.25 14.01
C LEU A 543 -17.42 -4.23 12.92
N LYS A 544 -18.29 -4.48 11.96
CA LYS A 544 -18.00 -5.32 10.77
C LYS A 544 -17.69 -4.44 9.57
N ARG A 545 -16.93 -4.98 8.63
CA ARG A 545 -16.71 -4.33 7.32
C ARG A 545 -18.05 -4.24 6.59
N PRO A 546 -18.50 -3.05 6.18
CA PRO A 546 -19.70 -2.92 5.37
C PRO A 546 -19.51 -3.56 3.99
N ASP A 547 -20.55 -4.25 3.51
CA ASP A 547 -20.58 -4.78 2.15
C ASP A 547 -20.73 -3.64 1.14
N MET A 548 -20.08 -3.77 -0.03
CA MET A 548 -20.22 -2.80 -1.11
C MET A 548 -21.63 -2.92 -1.73
N PRO A 549 -22.42 -1.83 -1.73
CA PRO A 549 -23.71 -1.81 -2.44
C PRO A 549 -23.50 -2.00 -3.95
N LEU A 550 -24.21 -2.96 -4.52
CA LEU A 550 -24.12 -3.28 -5.94
C LEU A 550 -25.43 -2.95 -6.68
N LEU A 551 -25.30 -2.55 -7.94
CA LEU A 551 -26.42 -2.43 -8.85
C LEU A 551 -27.15 -3.79 -8.96
N ASN A 552 -28.49 -3.77 -9.06
CA ASN A 552 -29.30 -4.97 -9.19
C ASN A 552 -28.83 -5.85 -10.35
N ILE A 553 -28.87 -7.18 -10.18
CA ILE A 553 -28.33 -8.14 -11.14
C ILE A 553 -28.94 -8.04 -12.55
N ASP A 554 -30.25 -7.81 -12.67
CA ASP A 554 -30.91 -7.67 -13.97
C ASP A 554 -30.41 -6.46 -14.74
N ARG A 555 -30.13 -5.35 -14.03
CA ARG A 555 -29.54 -4.16 -14.62
C ARG A 555 -28.06 -4.34 -14.93
N ARG A 556 -27.31 -5.07 -14.08
CA ARG A 556 -25.88 -5.39 -14.35
C ARG A 556 -25.69 -6.15 -15.66
N ARG A 557 -26.62 -7.04 -15.99
CA ARG A 557 -26.57 -7.86 -17.23
C ARG A 557 -26.85 -7.09 -18.50
N THR A 558 -27.58 -6.00 -18.42
CA THR A 558 -28.16 -5.32 -19.61
C THR A 558 -27.68 -3.88 -19.79
N THR A 559 -26.93 -3.32 -18.82
CA THR A 559 -26.50 -1.93 -18.89
C THR A 559 -25.00 -1.76 -18.60
N PHE A 560 -24.44 -0.64 -19.06
CA PHE A 560 -23.09 -0.20 -18.74
C PHE A 560 -23.05 0.78 -17.56
N GLN A 561 -24.11 0.85 -16.75
CA GLN A 561 -24.12 1.65 -15.52
C GLN A 561 -23.12 1.10 -14.51
N GLN A 562 -22.59 1.99 -13.67
CA GLN A 562 -21.65 1.62 -12.62
C GLN A 562 -22.23 0.55 -11.71
N VAL A 563 -21.46 -0.51 -11.49
CA VAL A 563 -21.87 -1.68 -10.69
C VAL A 563 -21.68 -1.44 -9.19
N GLU A 564 -20.50 -0.99 -8.75
CA GLU A 564 -20.23 -0.63 -7.36
C GLU A 564 -20.79 0.77 -7.08
N LEU A 565 -21.81 0.87 -6.21
CA LEU A 565 -22.54 2.13 -5.98
C LEU A 565 -21.90 3.07 -4.96
N GLY A 566 -20.75 2.65 -4.34
CA GLY A 566 -20.06 3.42 -3.34
C GLY A 566 -20.62 3.25 -1.92
N TYR A 567 -19.91 3.74 -0.93
CA TYR A 567 -20.32 3.73 0.46
C TYR A 567 -21.19 4.94 0.80
N SER A 568 -22.24 4.74 1.59
CA SER A 568 -22.93 5.85 2.26
C SER A 568 -22.04 6.47 3.33
N GLU A 569 -22.38 7.66 3.79
CA GLU A 569 -21.64 8.35 4.84
C GLU A 569 -21.52 7.50 6.10
N ASN A 570 -22.61 6.90 6.58
CA ASN A 570 -22.60 6.04 7.77
C ASN A 570 -21.65 4.85 7.58
N MET A 571 -21.72 4.16 6.46
CA MET A 571 -20.81 3.04 6.14
C MET A 571 -19.35 3.48 6.19
N ALA A 572 -19.03 4.62 5.59
CA ALA A 572 -17.66 5.14 5.55
C ALA A 572 -17.16 5.53 6.96
N ARG A 573 -18.00 6.19 7.78
CA ARG A 573 -17.64 6.56 9.17
C ARG A 573 -17.42 5.33 10.04
N GLU A 574 -18.31 4.33 9.97
CA GLU A 574 -18.19 3.07 10.71
C GLU A 574 -16.94 2.28 10.29
N GLU A 575 -16.69 2.17 9.00
CA GLU A 575 -15.52 1.48 8.49
C GLU A 575 -14.21 2.15 8.94
N ALA A 576 -14.16 3.48 8.90
CA ALA A 576 -13.00 4.25 9.37
C ALA A 576 -12.71 4.01 10.87
N ARG A 577 -13.75 3.82 11.72
CA ARG A 577 -13.61 3.53 13.14
C ARG A 577 -12.94 2.18 13.42
N ARG A 578 -12.95 1.26 12.48
CA ARG A 578 -12.29 -0.05 12.60
C ARG A 578 -10.77 0.03 12.53
N CYS A 579 -10.19 1.10 11.99
CA CYS A 579 -8.74 1.24 11.78
C CYS A 579 -7.94 1.19 13.09
N LEU A 580 -6.86 0.39 13.12
CA LEU A 580 -6.00 0.20 14.29
C LEU A 580 -4.90 1.25 14.45
N ARG A 581 -4.68 2.13 13.47
CA ARG A 581 -3.61 3.14 13.48
C ARG A 581 -2.21 2.54 13.69
N CYS A 582 -1.87 1.57 12.84
CA CYS A 582 -0.57 0.87 12.87
C CYS A 582 0.63 1.77 12.51
N ASP A 583 0.39 3.01 12.08
CA ASP A 583 1.38 4.06 11.88
C ASP A 583 1.89 4.67 13.20
N ILE A 584 1.20 4.40 14.32
CA ILE A 584 1.55 4.94 15.64
C ILE A 584 2.05 3.81 16.55
N CYS A 585 1.33 2.69 16.62
CA CYS A 585 1.70 1.56 17.45
C CYS A 585 2.58 0.57 16.69
N LEU A 586 3.83 0.39 17.14
CA LEU A 586 4.78 -0.57 16.58
C LEU A 586 4.48 -2.03 16.98
N ARG A 587 3.51 -2.26 17.84
CA ARG A 587 3.18 -3.57 18.41
C ARG A 587 4.37 -4.24 19.12
N CYS A 588 5.26 -3.47 19.73
CA CYS A 588 6.46 -3.98 20.40
C CYS A 588 6.18 -4.77 21.69
N GLY A 589 4.93 -4.83 22.17
CA GLY A 589 4.55 -5.59 23.36
C GLY A 589 4.94 -4.96 24.70
N LYS A 590 5.72 -3.87 24.72
CA LYS A 590 6.24 -3.25 25.96
C LYS A 590 5.14 -2.90 26.98
N CYS A 591 4.00 -2.39 26.53
CA CYS A 591 2.87 -2.09 27.39
C CYS A 591 2.29 -3.36 28.08
N VAL A 592 2.27 -4.48 27.38
CA VAL A 592 1.81 -5.79 27.89
C VAL A 592 2.81 -6.31 28.93
N GLU A 593 4.09 -6.30 28.60
CA GLU A 593 5.19 -6.71 29.50
C GLU A 593 5.16 -5.91 30.81
N ILE A 594 5.14 -4.58 30.73
CA ILE A 594 5.08 -3.71 31.90
C ILE A 594 3.84 -4.02 32.77
N CYS A 595 2.67 -4.19 32.15
CA CYS A 595 1.44 -4.49 32.87
C CYS A 595 1.48 -5.86 33.55
N ARG A 596 2.04 -6.88 32.91
CA ARG A 596 2.14 -8.24 33.41
C ARG A 596 3.28 -8.38 34.43
N ASP A 597 4.52 -8.02 34.04
CA ASP A 597 5.71 -8.42 34.76
C ASP A 597 6.15 -7.40 35.81
N LYS A 598 6.01 -6.09 35.53
CA LYS A 598 6.42 -5.04 36.47
C LYS A 598 5.29 -4.66 37.44
N MET A 599 4.07 -4.52 36.93
CA MET A 599 2.93 -4.16 37.77
C MET A 599 2.20 -5.36 38.40
N GLY A 600 2.31 -6.55 37.79
CA GLY A 600 1.61 -7.75 38.25
C GLY A 600 0.08 -7.70 38.03
N VAL A 601 -0.42 -6.77 37.22
CA VAL A 601 -1.86 -6.58 36.98
C VAL A 601 -2.37 -7.48 35.87
N ASN A 602 -1.54 -7.70 34.84
CA ASN A 602 -1.82 -8.55 33.66
C ASN A 602 -3.20 -8.26 33.03
N ALA A 603 -3.51 -6.97 32.83
CA ALA A 603 -4.77 -6.52 32.26
C ALA A 603 -4.72 -6.38 30.74
N LEU A 604 -3.54 -6.09 30.17
CA LEU A 604 -3.37 -5.85 28.75
C LEU A 604 -3.05 -7.18 28.02
N GLN A 605 -4.05 -7.71 27.32
CA GLN A 605 -3.92 -8.91 26.48
C GLN A 605 -4.21 -8.51 25.03
N MET A 606 -3.15 -8.22 24.27
CA MET A 606 -3.25 -7.73 22.89
C MET A 606 -2.93 -8.88 21.91
N GLY A 607 -3.88 -9.78 21.68
CA GLY A 607 -3.67 -10.98 20.87
C GLY A 607 -3.17 -10.70 19.45
N TYR A 608 -3.54 -9.56 18.86
CA TYR A 608 -3.07 -9.16 17.53
C TYR A 608 -1.62 -8.60 17.52
N PHE A 609 -0.96 -8.50 18.68
CA PHE A 609 0.47 -8.18 18.74
C PHE A 609 1.34 -9.39 18.45
N ASP A 610 0.81 -10.60 18.63
CA ASP A 610 1.50 -11.81 18.17
C ASP A 610 1.61 -11.78 16.63
N PHE A 611 2.83 -11.91 16.14
CA PHE A 611 3.09 -11.88 14.69
C PHE A 611 2.86 -13.24 14.03
N ASP A 612 3.08 -14.31 14.78
CA ASP A 612 3.02 -15.68 14.28
C ASP A 612 1.58 -16.24 14.38
N HIS A 613 0.90 -15.97 15.50
CA HIS A 613 -0.43 -16.49 15.80
C HIS A 613 -1.38 -15.37 16.28
N PRO A 614 -1.68 -14.38 15.42
CA PRO A 614 -2.53 -13.27 15.83
C PRO A 614 -3.96 -13.74 16.11
N VAL A 615 -4.49 -13.32 17.24
CA VAL A 615 -5.88 -13.58 17.64
C VAL A 615 -6.58 -12.27 18.05
N ALA A 616 -7.90 -12.28 17.99
CA ALA A 616 -8.69 -11.14 18.48
C ALA A 616 -8.47 -10.94 19.98
N THR A 617 -8.37 -9.67 20.40
CA THR A 617 -8.23 -9.33 21.82
C THR A 617 -9.62 -9.21 22.48
N ASP A 618 -9.82 -9.90 23.60
CA ASP A 618 -10.97 -9.67 24.46
C ASP A 618 -10.69 -8.49 25.41
N TYR A 619 -11.22 -7.34 25.07
CA TYR A 619 -11.01 -6.11 25.86
C TYR A 619 -11.78 -6.07 27.19
N ARG A 620 -12.72 -7.01 27.44
CA ARG A 620 -13.39 -7.13 28.73
C ARG A 620 -12.39 -7.43 29.83
N VAL A 621 -11.38 -8.25 29.55
CA VAL A 621 -10.26 -8.54 30.48
C VAL A 621 -9.54 -7.25 30.88
N THR A 622 -9.29 -6.35 29.91
CA THR A 622 -8.66 -5.05 30.20
C THR A 622 -9.58 -4.17 31.04
N GLU A 623 -10.86 -4.10 30.75
CA GLU A 623 -11.83 -3.32 31.47
C GLU A 623 -11.99 -3.80 32.93
N GLU A 624 -12.00 -5.12 33.15
CA GLU A 624 -12.12 -5.75 34.45
C GLU A 624 -10.86 -5.64 35.32
N ARG A 625 -9.67 -5.87 34.74
CA ARG A 625 -8.42 -5.98 35.50
C ARG A 625 -7.63 -4.68 35.59
N CYS A 626 -7.73 -3.80 34.61
CA CYS A 626 -6.94 -2.58 34.56
C CYS A 626 -7.27 -1.63 35.72
N ILE A 627 -6.24 -1.25 36.46
CA ILE A 627 -6.34 -0.32 37.62
C ILE A 627 -6.08 1.15 37.21
N LEU A 628 -5.79 1.40 35.91
CA LEU A 628 -5.48 2.74 35.40
C LEU A 628 -4.28 3.40 36.10
N CYS A 629 -3.20 2.61 36.32
CA CYS A 629 -1.96 3.10 36.94
C CYS A 629 -1.07 3.94 36.01
N GLY A 630 -1.28 3.85 34.70
CA GLY A 630 -0.52 4.60 33.69
C GLY A 630 0.86 4.05 33.31
N ALA A 631 1.36 3.00 33.99
CA ALA A 631 2.68 2.46 33.73
C ALA A 631 2.92 2.07 32.25
N CYS A 632 1.90 1.49 31.59
CA CYS A 632 1.95 1.16 30.16
C CYS A 632 2.03 2.41 29.27
N ALA A 633 1.39 3.50 29.64
CA ALA A 633 1.42 4.75 28.89
C ALA A 633 2.77 5.47 29.04
N THR A 634 3.28 5.53 30.27
CA THR A 634 4.60 6.16 30.55
C THR A 634 5.76 5.46 29.84
N ASN A 635 5.67 4.14 29.68
CA ASN A 635 6.70 3.34 29.03
C ASN A 635 6.43 3.06 27.54
N CYS A 636 5.43 3.68 26.92
CA CYS A 636 5.15 3.50 25.51
C CYS A 636 6.13 4.32 24.66
N PRO A 637 7.02 3.67 23.85
CA PRO A 637 8.08 4.37 23.11
C PRO A 637 7.54 5.31 22.03
N THR A 638 6.35 5.07 21.52
CA THR A 638 5.74 5.86 20.45
C THR A 638 4.64 6.81 20.93
N GLY A 639 4.31 6.77 22.21
CA GLY A 639 3.14 7.49 22.75
C GLY A 639 1.80 6.99 22.22
N ALA A 640 1.77 5.78 21.62
CA ALA A 640 0.55 5.15 21.14
C ALA A 640 -0.43 4.83 22.28
N MET A 641 0.11 4.40 23.43
CA MET A 641 -0.63 4.22 24.66
C MET A 641 -0.68 5.55 25.41
N LYS A 642 -1.88 6.04 25.75
CA LYS A 642 -2.07 7.28 26.49
C LYS A 642 -2.94 7.07 27.70
N MET A 643 -2.68 7.86 28.74
CA MET A 643 -3.54 8.00 29.89
C MET A 643 -3.77 9.49 30.14
N GLU A 644 -5.02 9.88 30.27
CA GLU A 644 -5.46 11.27 30.45
C GLU A 644 -6.57 11.32 31.49
N ASP A 645 -6.52 12.36 32.34
CA ASP A 645 -7.59 12.69 33.26
C ASP A 645 -8.41 13.80 32.62
N ARG A 646 -9.72 13.56 32.40
CA ARG A 646 -10.66 14.52 31.81
C ARG A 646 -12.09 14.22 32.24
N ASP A 647 -12.90 15.26 32.40
CA ASP A 647 -14.31 15.14 32.77
C ASP A 647 -14.54 14.24 34.00
N ASP A 648 -13.69 14.37 35.03
CA ASP A 648 -13.71 13.57 36.26
C ASP A 648 -13.46 12.06 36.07
N GLU A 649 -12.91 11.68 34.91
CA GLU A 649 -12.54 10.30 34.60
C GLU A 649 -11.07 10.19 34.19
N ARG A 650 -10.43 9.05 34.53
CA ARG A 650 -9.16 8.64 33.96
C ARG A 650 -9.40 7.69 32.80
N VAL A 651 -8.86 8.02 31.65
CA VAL A 651 -9.04 7.29 30.39
C VAL A 651 -7.70 6.72 29.92
N LEU A 652 -7.66 5.40 29.67
CA LEU A 652 -6.55 4.72 29.00
C LEU A 652 -6.93 4.41 27.56
N SER A 653 -6.11 4.84 26.61
CA SER A 653 -6.35 4.59 25.20
C SER A 653 -5.10 4.10 24.46
N LEU A 654 -5.29 3.32 23.40
CA LEU A 654 -4.26 2.90 22.44
C LEU A 654 -4.66 3.40 21.04
N CYS A 655 -3.90 4.35 20.50
CA CYS A 655 -4.18 4.94 19.18
C CYS A 655 -5.63 5.43 19.01
N GLY A 656 -6.21 6.03 20.06
CA GLY A 656 -7.62 6.46 20.09
C GLY A 656 -8.62 5.37 20.44
N THR A 657 -8.19 4.09 20.52
CA THR A 657 -9.05 3.03 21.05
C THR A 657 -9.10 3.13 22.57
N ILE A 658 -10.25 3.47 23.13
CA ILE A 658 -10.44 3.58 24.58
C ILE A 658 -10.50 2.16 25.15
N LEU A 659 -9.47 1.79 25.90
CA LEU A 659 -9.33 0.47 26.52
C LEU A 659 -10.04 0.38 27.88
N ASN A 660 -10.00 1.45 28.66
CA ASN A 660 -10.68 1.52 29.96
C ASN A 660 -10.90 2.98 30.37
N ARG A 661 -11.95 3.24 31.18
CA ARG A 661 -12.21 4.50 31.85
C ARG A 661 -12.81 4.25 33.22
N LYS A 662 -12.44 5.06 34.22
CA LYS A 662 -12.98 5.01 35.57
C LYS A 662 -13.01 6.41 36.18
N LYS A 663 -14.02 6.66 37.01
CA LYS A 663 -14.14 7.90 37.79
C LYS A 663 -12.93 8.11 38.69
N LEU A 664 -12.54 9.36 38.84
CA LEU A 664 -11.52 9.81 39.77
C LEU A 664 -12.09 10.00 41.17
N LEU A 665 -11.35 9.62 42.19
CA LEU A 665 -11.60 9.98 43.55
C LEU A 665 -10.83 11.24 43.91
N HIS A 666 -11.40 12.03 44.78
CA HIS A 666 -10.83 13.27 45.25
C HIS A 666 -10.49 13.18 46.74
N CYS A 667 -9.53 13.97 47.17
CA CYS A 667 -9.19 14.09 48.59
C CYS A 667 -10.37 14.66 49.38
N GLU A 668 -10.83 13.94 50.39
CA GLU A 668 -11.98 14.33 51.21
C GLU A 668 -11.74 15.62 51.99
N MET A 669 -10.49 16.05 52.19
CA MET A 669 -10.14 17.27 52.90
C MET A 669 -9.93 18.49 52.01
N CYS A 670 -9.34 18.33 50.83
CA CYS A 670 -8.91 19.47 49.98
C CYS A 670 -9.38 19.38 48.54
N GLY A 671 -10.08 18.33 48.10
CA GLY A 671 -10.59 18.17 46.75
C GLY A 671 -9.56 17.81 45.71
N THR A 672 -8.29 17.65 46.06
CA THR A 672 -7.23 17.26 45.08
C THR A 672 -7.53 15.90 44.47
N VAL A 673 -7.36 15.76 43.15
CA VAL A 673 -7.52 14.50 42.44
C VAL A 673 -6.50 13.46 42.94
N LEU A 674 -6.98 12.26 43.27
CA LEU A 674 -6.16 11.16 43.79
C LEU A 674 -5.93 10.07 42.72
N GLY A 675 -6.97 9.68 42.01
CA GLY A 675 -6.96 8.60 41.04
C GLY A 675 -8.20 7.68 41.18
N PRO A 676 -8.32 6.67 40.30
CA PRO A 676 -9.43 5.71 40.41
C PRO A 676 -9.33 4.83 41.66
N ALA A 677 -10.46 4.43 42.21
CA ALA A 677 -10.53 3.61 43.44
C ALA A 677 -9.60 2.40 43.43
N ARG A 678 -9.66 1.59 42.39
CA ARG A 678 -8.81 0.38 42.23
C ARG A 678 -7.32 0.67 42.25
N TYR A 679 -6.89 1.79 41.68
CA TYR A 679 -5.49 2.22 41.76
C TYR A 679 -5.09 2.57 43.18
N LEU A 680 -5.92 3.29 43.90
CA LEU A 680 -5.69 3.63 45.31
C LEU A 680 -5.63 2.37 46.20
N ASP A 681 -6.56 1.44 46.01
CA ASP A 681 -6.56 0.15 46.71
C ASP A 681 -5.29 -0.66 46.45
N PHE A 682 -4.83 -0.68 45.18
CA PHE A 682 -3.57 -1.32 44.82
C PHE A 682 -2.38 -0.68 45.51
N VAL A 683 -2.29 0.65 45.53
CA VAL A 683 -1.24 1.37 46.27
C VAL A 683 -1.33 1.09 47.76
N LYS A 684 -2.50 1.19 48.36
CA LYS A 684 -2.74 0.90 49.78
C LYS A 684 -2.30 -0.55 50.12
N SER A 685 -2.61 -1.53 49.29
CA SER A 685 -2.25 -2.94 49.53
C SER A 685 -0.74 -3.18 49.55
N ARG A 686 0.04 -2.43 48.74
CA ARG A 686 1.48 -2.55 48.67
C ARG A 686 2.23 -1.69 49.71
N THR A 687 1.62 -0.65 50.22
CA THR A 687 2.22 0.24 51.22
C THR A 687 1.81 -0.15 52.64
N ARG A 688 0.71 -0.88 52.89
CA ARG A 688 0.29 -1.37 54.22
C ARG A 688 1.33 -2.19 54.97
N ALA A 689 2.31 -2.79 54.27
CA ALA A 689 3.45 -3.47 54.91
C ALA A 689 4.45 -2.51 55.59
N VAL A 690 4.37 -1.18 55.29
CA VAL A 690 5.36 -0.17 55.72
C VAL A 690 4.72 0.87 56.68
N ALA A 691 3.40 1.12 56.60
CA ALA A 691 2.74 2.16 57.38
C ALA A 691 1.65 1.62 58.30
N ARG A 692 1.80 1.81 59.60
CA ARG A 692 0.79 1.53 60.67
C ARG A 692 -0.38 2.54 60.74
N VAL A 693 -0.73 3.21 59.62
CA VAL A 693 -1.80 4.19 59.63
C VAL A 693 -3.05 3.63 58.98
N ALA A 694 -4.00 3.22 59.77
CA ALA A 694 -5.32 2.78 59.36
C ALA A 694 -6.28 3.99 59.24
N ASP A 695 -6.07 4.87 58.27
CA ASP A 695 -7.07 5.87 57.93
C ASP A 695 -7.74 5.41 56.60
N ASP A 696 -9.01 5.03 56.69
CA ASP A 696 -9.79 4.54 55.55
C ASP A 696 -10.27 5.68 54.63
N ARG A 697 -10.00 6.93 55.00
CA ARG A 697 -10.33 8.10 54.17
C ARG A 697 -9.44 8.22 52.95
N ASN A 698 -10.00 8.74 51.89
CA ASN A 698 -9.24 9.06 50.68
C ASN A 698 -8.60 10.45 50.85
N LEU A 699 -7.35 10.49 51.31
CA LEU A 699 -6.60 11.71 51.54
C LEU A 699 -5.38 11.80 50.57
N CYS A 700 -5.10 13.01 50.09
CA CYS A 700 -3.83 13.28 49.42
C CYS A 700 -2.66 13.24 50.42
N GLU A 701 -1.43 13.09 49.96
CA GLU A 701 -0.25 12.98 50.81
C GLU A 701 -0.15 14.11 51.86
N THR A 702 -0.41 15.34 51.44
CA THR A 702 -0.34 16.51 52.32
C THR A 702 -1.44 16.45 53.43
N CYS A 703 -2.65 16.07 53.05
CA CYS A 703 -3.75 15.97 54.00
C CYS A 703 -3.59 14.76 54.93
N ALA A 704 -3.08 13.65 54.43
CA ALA A 704 -2.76 12.48 55.24
C ALA A 704 -1.70 12.79 56.29
N ARG A 705 -0.60 13.47 55.93
CA ARG A 705 0.43 13.92 56.86
C ARG A 705 -0.12 14.86 57.94
N ARG A 706 -1.01 15.81 57.58
CA ARG A 706 -1.69 16.70 58.53
C ARG A 706 -2.60 15.97 59.46
N SER A 707 -3.33 14.98 58.99
CA SER A 707 -4.22 14.14 59.81
C SER A 707 -3.40 13.35 60.82
N THR A 708 -2.34 12.66 60.38
CA THR A 708 -1.44 11.89 61.28
C THR A 708 -0.75 12.76 62.32
N ALA A 709 -0.29 13.97 61.93
CA ALA A 709 0.33 14.90 62.87
C ALA A 709 -0.63 15.39 63.96
N LYS A 710 -1.93 15.57 63.62
CA LYS A 710 -2.96 15.91 64.62
C LYS A 710 -3.20 14.77 65.59
N THR A 711 -3.36 13.54 65.11
CA THR A 711 -3.61 12.37 65.96
C THR A 711 -2.42 12.10 66.89
N SER A 712 -1.18 12.25 66.40
CA SER A 712 0.04 12.09 67.22
C SER A 712 0.20 13.20 68.23
N ALA A 713 -0.37 14.40 68.04
CA ALA A 713 -0.35 15.49 68.99
C ALA A 713 -1.41 15.35 70.08
N GLU A 714 -2.53 14.70 69.77
CA GLU A 714 -3.61 14.38 70.73
C GLU A 714 -3.29 13.16 71.60
N ASP A 715 -2.45 12.24 71.13
CA ASP A 715 -1.98 11.05 71.87
C ASP A 715 -0.68 11.31 72.68
N ALA A 716 -0.13 12.49 72.68
CA ALA A 716 1.06 12.85 73.46
C ALA A 716 0.65 12.97 74.95
N PRO A 717 1.24 12.19 75.89
CA PRO A 717 0.93 12.33 77.30
C PRO A 717 1.34 13.70 77.81
N VAL A 718 0.41 14.39 78.45
CA VAL A 718 0.65 15.69 79.15
C VAL A 718 1.58 15.53 80.34
#